data_00c4e0e66d22809f34f22ae62fc63968
#
_entry.id   00c4e0e66d22809f34f22ae62fc63968
#
_cell.length_a   1.000
_cell.length_b   1.000
_cell.length_c   1.000
_cell.angle_alpha   90.00
_cell.angle_beta   90.00
_cell.angle_gamma   90.00
#
_symmetry.space_group_name_H-M   'P 1'
#
loop_
_entity.id
_entity.type
_entity.pdbx_description
1 polymer ?
#
loop_
_entity_poly.entity_id
_entity_poly.type
_entity_poly.pdbx_seq_one_letter_code
_entity_poly.pdbx_strand_id
1 'polypeptide(L)'
;MAFKEAQRKKKHYPEIIIMIKKIIDHITLMLCRYEQKRQTQQRRVMSQKQQRREKQHQHNAFRQATPTESWRREKSVAMLAPLGLALLLVAVVASCARMGQPDGGWYDETPPKVIGATPADRGVNVSAKKVNIFFDEYIKIENPSEKVVVSPPQLEQPEIKAAGKRIEVKLADSLKANTTYTIDFSDAITDNNESNPLGNYTYSFSTGPQIDTLEVAGTVLQADNLEPVKGTLVGLYSEMADSCFLKVPMLRVARTDSRGRFIIRGVAPGTYRVYALADADGNYMFSQKSEQIAFSTDTIKPHVIDDMRQDTLWRDSLRIKDIKQIKYRHFLPDDIVLRAFNEEVTDRYFVKQERKEANNFKLFFSHGDKQLPVIRGLNFDEKNAFVVEPSARLDTITYWLRDTALVNRDTLNVELTYNMTDTLGHIVSQTDTLELLSKQPYERRMKDLKKEMDDWQKKQAKLKKRGERYDSVFPRKEINMKLEAPADLDPDRNIKFTFGVPLARVDTSKIHLYAKHDTLWYNSRFFFRPLENEKLKGDSAATACYWAAATADRDRLEMQREFELIGEWRPDIEYSLEIDSAAFADIYGLESPTIKKGFKVPSLDAYGTLLFNISGMDGTPCFVELLNSNDKPIKQAPVTSDGTAQFFYLKEGEYYARLIVDRNNNGRWDTGLYEEGLQPEEVFYFNEKVECKAKWDITRNWSPRQRPLDHQKPDAITKQKAEKQKTIQKRNLQRAQKMGIEPPKAF
;
A
#
# COMPACT_ATOMS: atom_id res chain seq x y z
N MET A 1 -1.74 -45.40 -44.35
CA MET A 1 -1.15 -44.02 -44.23
C MET A 1 -0.94 -43.57 -42.77
N ALA A 2 -1.76 -43.99 -41.84
CA ALA A 2 -1.63 -43.58 -40.39
C ALA A 2 -0.36 -44.07 -39.67
N PHE A 3 0.24 -45.19 -40.11
CA PHE A 3 1.43 -45.75 -39.43
C PHE A 3 2.76 -45.04 -39.81
N LYS A 4 2.80 -44.35 -40.94
CA LYS A 4 3.97 -43.51 -41.35
C LYS A 4 3.98 -42.13 -40.72
N GLU A 5 2.83 -41.61 -40.30
CA GLU A 5 2.71 -40.32 -39.58
C GLU A 5 3.10 -40.45 -38.12
N ALA A 6 2.79 -41.58 -37.47
CA ALA A 6 3.20 -41.84 -36.10
C ALA A 6 4.72 -42.02 -35.91
N GLN A 7 5.42 -42.55 -36.93
CA GLN A 7 6.89 -42.66 -36.92
C GLN A 7 7.60 -41.32 -37.16
N ARG A 8 6.99 -40.37 -37.89
CA ARG A 8 7.55 -39.01 -38.04
C ARG A 8 7.45 -38.17 -36.79
N LYS A 9 6.40 -38.34 -35.97
CA LYS A 9 6.27 -37.62 -34.69
C LYS A 9 7.26 -38.09 -33.61
N LYS A 10 7.72 -39.36 -33.65
CA LYS A 10 8.69 -39.89 -32.67
C LYS A 10 10.15 -39.39 -32.91
N LYS A 11 10.47 -38.85 -34.09
CA LYS A 11 11.84 -38.38 -34.41
C LYS A 11 12.14 -36.92 -33.93
N HIS A 12 11.10 -36.13 -33.60
CA HIS A 12 11.31 -34.73 -33.17
C HIS A 12 11.36 -34.53 -31.64
N TYR A 13 11.02 -35.54 -30.84
CA TYR A 13 11.06 -35.44 -29.37
C TYR A 13 12.46 -35.24 -28.78
N PRO A 14 13.54 -35.86 -29.27
CA PRO A 14 14.86 -35.66 -28.68
C PRO A 14 15.44 -34.27 -28.94
N GLU A 15 15.13 -33.63 -30.08
CA GLU A 15 15.63 -32.29 -30.38
C GLU A 15 14.98 -31.20 -29.54
N ILE A 16 13.70 -31.35 -29.22
CA ILE A 16 12.95 -30.43 -28.34
C ILE A 16 13.50 -30.55 -26.91
N ILE A 17 13.80 -31.74 -26.43
CA ILE A 17 14.37 -31.95 -25.09
C ILE A 17 15.77 -31.33 -25.00
N ILE A 18 16.58 -31.47 -26.04
CA ILE A 18 17.92 -30.85 -26.11
C ILE A 18 17.83 -29.32 -26.13
N MET A 19 16.84 -28.77 -26.84
CA MET A 19 16.61 -27.33 -26.89
C MET A 19 16.13 -26.77 -25.57
N ILE A 20 15.21 -27.45 -24.89
CA ILE A 20 14.75 -27.11 -23.54
C ILE A 20 15.91 -27.16 -22.53
N LYS A 21 16.74 -28.19 -22.58
CA LYS A 21 17.90 -28.31 -21.71
C LYS A 21 18.88 -27.14 -21.92
N LYS A 22 19.18 -26.75 -23.15
CA LYS A 22 20.02 -25.59 -23.48
C LYS A 22 19.41 -24.27 -22.96
N ILE A 23 18.11 -24.11 -23.01
CA ILE A 23 17.42 -22.92 -22.47
C ILE A 23 17.52 -22.90 -20.93
N ILE A 24 17.32 -24.05 -20.27
CA ILE A 24 17.46 -24.16 -18.82
C ILE A 24 18.89 -23.86 -18.37
N ASP A 25 19.89 -24.39 -19.06
CA ASP A 25 21.29 -24.14 -18.77
C ASP A 25 21.64 -22.65 -18.96
N HIS A 26 21.08 -22.02 -20.00
CA HIS A 26 21.29 -20.58 -20.23
C HIS A 26 20.65 -19.71 -19.17
N ILE A 27 19.42 -20.03 -18.75
CA ILE A 27 18.71 -19.34 -17.63
C ILE A 27 19.48 -19.52 -16.33
N THR A 28 19.97 -20.72 -16.03
CA THR A 28 20.75 -20.99 -14.85
C THR A 28 22.06 -20.19 -14.82
N LEU A 29 22.73 -20.07 -15.96
CA LEU A 29 23.93 -19.25 -16.09
C LEU A 29 23.67 -17.75 -15.91
N MET A 30 22.52 -17.28 -16.40
CA MET A 30 22.08 -15.89 -16.21
C MET A 30 21.76 -15.60 -14.75
N LEU A 31 21.10 -16.51 -14.05
CA LEU A 31 20.78 -16.38 -12.62
C LEU A 31 22.05 -16.37 -11.77
N CYS A 32 23.03 -17.25 -12.06
CA CYS A 32 24.32 -17.23 -11.39
C CYS A 32 25.09 -15.91 -11.58
N ARG A 33 25.07 -15.34 -12.79
CA ARG A 33 25.68 -14.03 -13.08
C ARG A 33 24.97 -12.88 -12.36
N TYR A 34 23.65 -12.97 -12.22
CA TYR A 34 22.87 -12.00 -11.48
C TYR A 34 23.18 -12.03 -9.98
N GLU A 35 23.26 -13.22 -9.39
CA GLU A 35 23.64 -13.37 -7.98
C GLU A 35 25.07 -12.90 -7.69
N GLN A 36 26.03 -13.18 -8.56
CA GLN A 36 27.39 -12.66 -8.42
C GLN A 36 27.43 -11.12 -8.47
N LYS A 37 26.68 -10.49 -9.38
CA LYS A 37 26.55 -9.02 -9.42
C LYS A 37 25.93 -8.47 -8.13
N ARG A 38 24.87 -9.11 -7.62
CA ARG A 38 24.20 -8.72 -6.38
C ARG A 38 25.13 -8.83 -5.17
N GLN A 39 25.89 -9.90 -5.05
CA GLN A 39 26.87 -10.07 -3.97
C GLN A 39 28.00 -9.04 -4.05
N THR A 40 28.49 -8.72 -5.25
CA THR A 40 29.51 -7.69 -5.46
C THR A 40 28.99 -6.29 -5.07
N GLN A 41 27.74 -5.99 -5.37
CA GLN A 41 27.10 -4.73 -5.00
C GLN A 41 26.91 -4.64 -3.47
N GLN A 42 26.49 -5.72 -2.81
CA GLN A 42 26.39 -5.78 -1.35
C GLN A 42 27.75 -5.59 -0.66
N ARG A 43 28.82 -6.19 -1.18
CA ARG A 43 30.20 -6.00 -0.65
C ARG A 43 30.64 -4.53 -0.78
N ARG A 44 30.33 -3.85 -1.90
CA ARG A 44 30.63 -2.41 -2.08
C ARG A 44 29.88 -1.53 -1.06
N VAL A 45 28.59 -1.81 -0.83
CA VAL A 45 27.77 -1.05 0.15
C VAL A 45 28.29 -1.27 1.58
N MET A 46 28.68 -2.50 1.93
CA MET A 46 29.25 -2.82 3.25
C MET A 46 30.61 -2.13 3.47
N SER A 47 31.51 -2.14 2.47
CA SER A 47 32.78 -1.42 2.50
C SER A 47 32.59 0.09 2.69
N GLN A 48 31.64 0.71 1.99
CA GLN A 48 31.32 2.13 2.17
C GLN A 48 30.75 2.45 3.56
N LYS A 49 29.93 1.55 4.14
CA LYS A 49 29.44 1.69 5.51
C LYS A 49 30.56 1.58 6.54
N GLN A 50 31.52 0.69 6.31
CA GLN A 50 32.67 0.51 7.18
C GLN A 50 33.60 1.72 7.15
N GLN A 51 33.91 2.28 5.97
CA GLN A 51 34.67 3.53 5.83
C GLN A 51 33.98 4.75 6.47
N ARG A 52 32.64 4.81 6.42
CA ARG A 52 31.88 5.85 7.13
C ARG A 52 31.98 5.71 8.66
N ARG A 53 31.95 4.47 9.18
CA ARG A 53 32.14 4.21 10.63
C ARG A 53 33.54 4.57 11.10
N GLU A 54 34.57 4.24 10.34
CA GLU A 54 35.97 4.58 10.67
C GLU A 54 36.18 6.10 10.66
N LYS A 55 35.62 6.84 9.70
CA LYS A 55 35.64 8.32 9.69
C LYS A 55 34.88 8.92 10.87
N GLN A 56 33.81 8.33 11.32
CA GLN A 56 33.03 8.77 12.48
C GLN A 56 33.75 8.48 13.80
N HIS A 57 34.49 7.37 13.90
CA HIS A 57 35.36 7.05 15.04
C HIS A 57 36.58 8.00 15.14
N GLN A 58 37.19 8.35 14.02
CA GLN A 58 38.26 9.35 13.98
C GLN A 58 37.76 10.76 14.37
N HIS A 59 36.52 11.12 14.02
CA HIS A 59 35.94 12.43 14.41
C HIS A 59 35.57 12.49 15.91
N ASN A 60 35.20 11.38 16.51
CA ASN A 60 34.89 11.30 17.95
C ASN A 60 36.15 11.21 18.81
N ALA A 61 37.25 10.66 18.29
CA ALA A 61 38.55 10.62 19.01
C ALA A 61 39.22 12.01 19.13
N PHE A 62 38.86 12.97 18.23
CA PHE A 62 39.41 14.33 18.26
C PHE A 62 38.64 15.27 19.22
N ARG A 63 37.57 14.82 19.87
CA ARG A 63 36.75 15.62 20.80
C ARG A 63 37.01 15.35 22.30
N GLN A 64 37.96 14.46 22.64
CA GLN A 64 38.26 14.13 24.04
C GLN A 64 39.74 14.30 24.38
N ALA A 65 40.29 15.47 24.18
CA ALA A 65 41.59 15.80 24.76
C ALA A 65 41.58 17.27 25.20
N THR A 66 41.16 17.51 26.42
CA THR A 66 41.51 18.72 27.17
C THR A 66 42.71 18.45 28.03
N PRO A 67 43.73 19.33 28.04
CA PRO A 67 44.94 19.13 28.86
C PRO A 67 44.77 19.78 30.21
N THR A 68 45.16 19.07 31.26
CA THR A 68 45.45 19.62 32.59
C THR A 68 46.91 20.01 32.69
N GLU A 69 47.06 21.17 33.35
CA GLU A 69 48.32 21.86 33.65
C GLU A 69 49.37 21.01 34.42
N SER A 70 50.61 21.35 34.16
CA SER A 70 51.69 21.80 35.04
C SER A 70 53.07 21.15 34.78
N TRP A 71 54.08 21.95 34.63
CA TRP A 71 55.31 22.10 35.37
C TRP A 71 56.46 22.66 34.51
N ARG A 72 56.79 23.90 34.89
CA ARG A 72 58.04 24.62 35.04
C ARG A 72 59.32 24.23 34.28
N ARG A 73 59.87 25.31 33.67
CA ARG A 73 61.26 25.83 33.64
C ARG A 73 62.41 24.91 33.18
N GLU A 74 63.09 25.29 32.11
CA GLU A 74 64.37 25.98 32.01
C GLU A 74 65.08 25.82 30.66
N LYS A 75 65.73 26.96 30.26
CA LYS A 75 66.88 27.09 29.32
C LYS A 75 66.55 27.10 27.82
N SER A 76 66.25 28.22 27.23
CA SER A 76 67.11 29.28 26.67
C SER A 76 68.09 28.85 25.55
N VAL A 77 67.87 29.50 24.39
CA VAL A 77 68.85 29.82 23.38
C VAL A 77 69.41 28.68 22.56
N ALA A 78 68.63 28.23 21.58
CA ALA A 78 69.11 27.65 20.29
C ALA A 78 67.98 27.27 19.33
N MET A 79 66.89 28.05 19.22
CA MET A 79 65.73 27.71 18.34
C MET A 79 65.14 28.85 17.57
N LEU A 80 65.94 29.77 17.05
CA LEU A 80 65.47 30.81 16.15
C LEU A 80 65.50 30.40 14.67
N ALA A 81 66.27 29.42 14.28
CA ALA A 81 66.36 28.97 12.90
C ALA A 81 65.18 28.09 12.43
N PRO A 82 64.66 27.11 13.24
CA PRO A 82 63.52 26.30 12.82
C PRO A 82 62.20 27.05 12.87
N LEU A 83 62.06 28.08 13.70
CA LEU A 83 60.86 28.90 13.78
C LEU A 83 60.67 29.77 12.53
N GLY A 84 61.76 30.34 11.98
CA GLY A 84 61.77 31.08 10.71
C GLY A 84 61.39 30.19 9.52
N LEU A 85 61.91 28.96 9.49
CA LEU A 85 61.59 27.98 8.44
C LEU A 85 60.12 27.49 8.55
N ALA A 86 59.63 27.26 9.77
CA ALA A 86 58.25 26.91 10.02
C ALA A 86 57.26 28.02 9.66
N LEU A 87 57.60 29.29 9.95
CA LEU A 87 56.79 30.43 9.54
C LEU A 87 56.80 30.65 8.02
N LEU A 88 57.94 30.41 7.35
CA LEU A 88 58.02 30.42 5.89
C LEU A 88 57.22 29.30 5.25
N LEU A 89 57.25 28.11 5.84
CA LEU A 89 56.44 26.95 5.40
C LEU A 89 54.92 27.21 5.61
N VAL A 90 54.53 27.80 6.74
CA VAL A 90 53.15 28.21 7.00
C VAL A 90 52.72 29.32 6.06
N ALA A 91 53.58 30.28 5.72
CA ALA A 91 53.29 31.32 4.73
C ALA A 91 53.15 30.75 3.31
N VAL A 92 53.94 29.73 2.94
CA VAL A 92 53.80 29.02 1.65
C VAL A 92 52.53 28.16 1.60
N VAL A 93 52.12 27.51 2.69
CA VAL A 93 50.89 26.77 2.76
C VAL A 93 49.65 27.66 2.86
N ALA A 94 49.80 28.86 3.47
CA ALA A 94 48.75 29.88 3.49
C ALA A 94 48.61 30.65 2.17
N SER A 95 49.59 30.57 1.28
CA SER A 95 49.55 31.13 -0.07
C SER A 95 49.02 30.12 -1.12
N CYS A 96 48.34 29.02 -0.71
CA CYS A 96 47.46 28.34 -1.62
C CYS A 96 46.40 29.32 -2.04
N ALA A 97 46.67 30.02 -3.14
CA ALA A 97 45.65 30.72 -3.91
C ALA A 97 44.51 29.76 -4.04
N ARG A 98 43.35 30.04 -3.45
CA ARG A 98 42.12 29.45 -3.88
C ARG A 98 42.07 29.70 -5.37
N MET A 99 42.30 28.68 -6.18
CA MET A 99 41.89 28.73 -7.56
C MET A 99 40.40 29.02 -7.48
N GLY A 100 40.03 30.26 -7.65
CA GLY A 100 38.66 30.66 -7.87
C GLY A 100 38.25 29.87 -9.09
N GLN A 101 37.43 28.87 -8.89
CA GLN A 101 36.69 28.35 -10.03
C GLN A 101 36.02 29.59 -10.62
N PRO A 102 36.18 29.83 -11.93
CA PRO A 102 35.48 30.94 -12.53
C PRO A 102 34.01 30.78 -12.17
N ASP A 103 33.47 31.73 -11.41
CA ASP A 103 32.04 31.79 -11.12
C ASP A 103 31.35 31.92 -12.45
N GLY A 104 30.94 30.85 -13.10
CA GLY A 104 30.35 30.81 -14.43
C GLY A 104 29.41 31.98 -14.73
N GLY A 105 29.01 32.19 -15.95
CA GLY A 105 28.02 33.22 -16.34
C GLY A 105 26.70 33.12 -15.55
N TRP A 106 25.79 34.00 -15.85
CA TRP A 106 24.42 33.90 -15.38
C TRP A 106 23.79 32.62 -15.91
N TYR A 107 22.91 31.98 -15.09
CA TYR A 107 22.18 30.80 -15.52
C TYR A 107 21.15 31.15 -16.60
N ASP A 108 20.93 30.26 -17.55
CA ASP A 108 19.78 30.38 -18.44
C ASP A 108 18.50 30.04 -17.67
N GLU A 109 17.60 31.01 -17.54
CA GLU A 109 16.29 30.84 -16.92
C GLU A 109 15.15 30.83 -17.97
N THR A 110 15.50 30.70 -19.25
CA THR A 110 14.55 30.63 -20.37
C THR A 110 14.16 29.18 -20.59
N PRO A 111 12.87 28.83 -20.68
CA PRO A 111 12.47 27.49 -21.10
C PRO A 111 12.77 27.24 -22.57
N PRO A 112 13.03 25.98 -22.96
CA PRO A 112 13.20 25.62 -24.36
C PRO A 112 11.94 25.94 -25.17
N LYS A 113 12.10 26.33 -26.43
CA LYS A 113 10.98 26.64 -27.34
C LYS A 113 11.00 25.70 -28.54
N VAL A 114 9.81 25.24 -28.94
CA VAL A 114 9.65 24.48 -30.17
C VAL A 114 9.79 25.42 -31.36
N ILE A 115 10.75 25.16 -32.26
CA ILE A 115 10.96 25.92 -33.47
C ILE A 115 10.12 25.38 -34.64
N GLY A 116 9.93 24.04 -34.68
CA GLY A 116 9.15 23.38 -35.70
C GLY A 116 9.18 21.87 -35.56
N ALA A 117 8.50 21.18 -36.43
CA ALA A 117 8.47 19.72 -36.46
C ALA A 117 8.43 19.19 -37.92
N THR A 118 8.86 17.95 -38.09
CA THR A 118 8.75 17.22 -39.36
C THR A 118 8.21 15.82 -39.08
N PRO A 119 7.00 15.47 -39.56
CA PRO A 119 6.02 16.34 -40.25
C PRO A 119 5.61 17.57 -39.42
N ALA A 120 5.03 18.57 -40.09
CA ALA A 120 4.59 19.79 -39.38
C ALA A 120 3.56 19.44 -38.32
N ASP A 121 3.58 20.16 -37.20
CA ASP A 121 2.53 20.03 -36.20
C ASP A 121 1.17 20.36 -36.80
N ARG A 122 0.16 19.55 -36.48
CA ARG A 122 -1.17 19.54 -37.10
C ARG A 122 -1.15 19.29 -38.61
N GLY A 123 -0.10 18.60 -39.11
CA GLY A 123 -0.02 18.16 -40.51
C GLY A 123 -1.11 17.13 -40.84
N VAL A 124 -1.63 17.17 -42.09
CA VAL A 124 -2.62 16.25 -42.59
C VAL A 124 -2.03 15.37 -43.71
N ASN A 125 -2.69 14.24 -44.02
CA ASN A 125 -2.23 13.26 -45.00
C ASN A 125 -0.79 12.78 -44.76
N VAL A 126 -0.41 12.63 -43.49
CA VAL A 126 0.92 12.21 -43.08
C VAL A 126 1.02 10.68 -43.12
N SER A 127 2.03 10.15 -43.85
CA SER A 127 2.35 8.71 -43.92
C SER A 127 3.64 8.33 -43.16
N ALA A 128 4.37 9.33 -42.68
CA ALA A 128 5.65 9.11 -42.03
C ALA A 128 5.49 8.56 -40.60
N LYS A 129 6.18 7.44 -40.32
CA LYS A 129 6.26 6.85 -38.97
C LYS A 129 7.29 7.54 -38.07
N LYS A 130 8.13 8.42 -38.61
CA LYS A 130 9.17 9.14 -37.89
C LYS A 130 8.77 10.60 -37.74
N VAL A 131 8.75 11.08 -36.49
CA VAL A 131 8.49 12.47 -36.13
C VAL A 131 9.77 13.06 -35.53
N ASN A 132 10.15 14.25 -35.98
CA ASN A 132 11.24 15.03 -35.38
C ASN A 132 10.67 16.38 -34.96
N ILE A 133 10.90 16.75 -33.71
CA ILE A 133 10.49 18.03 -33.12
C ILE A 133 11.76 18.80 -32.78
N PHE A 134 11.90 20.02 -33.28
CA PHE A 134 13.11 20.86 -33.20
C PHE A 134 12.93 21.97 -32.15
N PHE A 135 14.02 22.22 -31.43
CA PHE A 135 14.07 23.21 -30.34
C PHE A 135 15.18 24.23 -30.59
N ASP A 136 15.06 25.39 -29.96
CA ASP A 136 16.07 26.46 -30.00
C ASP A 136 17.35 26.11 -29.23
N GLU A 137 17.26 25.17 -28.27
CA GLU A 137 18.37 24.75 -27.43
C GLU A 137 18.48 23.22 -27.28
N TYR A 138 19.51 22.74 -26.58
CA TYR A 138 19.70 21.32 -26.25
C TYR A 138 18.70 20.89 -25.20
N ILE A 139 18.02 19.78 -25.48
CA ILE A 139 16.95 19.25 -24.63
C ILE A 139 17.23 17.84 -24.14
N LYS A 140 16.56 17.45 -23.07
CA LYS A 140 16.45 16.08 -22.60
C LYS A 140 14.99 15.70 -22.34
N ILE A 141 14.71 14.40 -22.41
CA ILE A 141 13.42 13.84 -22.05
C ILE A 141 13.60 13.00 -20.79
N GLU A 142 12.76 13.24 -19.80
CA GLU A 142 12.75 12.51 -18.55
C GLU A 142 11.69 11.40 -18.59
N ASN A 143 12.11 10.15 -18.31
CA ASN A 143 11.25 8.97 -18.22
C ASN A 143 10.23 8.87 -19.37
N PRO A 144 10.66 8.79 -20.64
CA PRO A 144 9.75 8.82 -21.78
C PRO A 144 8.72 7.69 -21.79
N SER A 145 9.07 6.50 -21.30
CA SER A 145 8.16 5.36 -21.19
C SER A 145 6.99 5.57 -20.23
N GLU A 146 7.19 6.41 -19.18
CA GLU A 146 6.16 6.69 -18.19
C GLU A 146 5.35 7.95 -18.51
N LYS A 147 6.03 8.98 -19.07
CA LYS A 147 5.45 10.30 -19.25
C LYS A 147 4.90 10.58 -20.62
N VAL A 148 5.46 9.92 -21.67
CA VAL A 148 5.01 10.20 -23.02
C VAL A 148 3.95 9.19 -23.44
N VAL A 149 2.82 9.69 -23.92
CA VAL A 149 1.69 8.88 -24.36
C VAL A 149 1.43 9.13 -25.84
N VAL A 150 1.40 8.05 -26.61
CA VAL A 150 1.01 8.08 -28.01
C VAL A 150 -0.44 7.59 -28.13
N SER A 151 -1.29 8.35 -28.81
CA SER A 151 -2.70 8.02 -29.02
C SER A 151 -3.08 8.18 -30.51
N PRO A 152 -3.62 7.15 -31.17
CA PRO A 152 -3.93 5.78 -30.69
C PRO A 152 -2.70 5.06 -30.13
N PRO A 153 -2.90 4.14 -29.16
CA PRO A 153 -1.79 3.41 -28.55
C PRO A 153 -1.05 2.54 -29.56
N GLN A 154 0.24 2.30 -29.31
CA GLN A 154 1.10 1.42 -30.07
C GLN A 154 1.32 0.14 -29.28
N LEU A 155 1.07 -1.03 -29.87
CA LEU A 155 1.31 -2.33 -29.23
C LEU A 155 2.82 -2.57 -29.03
N GLU A 156 3.62 -2.19 -30.02
CA GLU A 156 5.07 -2.12 -29.87
C GLU A 156 5.46 -0.73 -29.36
N GLN A 157 6.27 -0.67 -28.31
CA GLN A 157 6.66 0.61 -27.72
C GLN A 157 7.38 1.50 -28.73
N PRO A 158 6.96 2.77 -28.90
CA PRO A 158 7.63 3.71 -29.78
C PRO A 158 9.03 4.05 -29.25
N GLU A 159 9.98 4.20 -30.15
CA GLU A 159 11.33 4.67 -29.81
C GLU A 159 11.33 6.19 -29.69
N ILE A 160 11.53 6.71 -28.46
CA ILE A 160 11.52 8.14 -28.16
C ILE A 160 12.87 8.55 -27.56
N LYS A 161 13.58 9.48 -28.21
CA LYS A 161 14.88 9.93 -27.73
C LYS A 161 15.15 11.40 -28.01
N ALA A 162 15.90 12.05 -27.15
CA ALA A 162 16.47 13.36 -27.38
C ALA A 162 17.81 13.21 -28.15
N ALA A 163 17.97 13.97 -29.21
CA ALA A 163 19.17 14.01 -30.05
C ALA A 163 19.61 15.45 -30.30
N GLY A 164 20.35 16.02 -29.33
CA GLY A 164 20.80 17.41 -29.38
C GLY A 164 19.63 18.40 -29.19
N LYS A 165 19.34 19.17 -30.23
CA LYS A 165 18.25 20.16 -30.25
C LYS A 165 16.95 19.59 -30.83
N ARG A 166 16.76 18.28 -30.86
CA ARG A 166 15.54 17.66 -31.36
C ARG A 166 15.14 16.45 -30.58
N ILE A 167 13.84 16.16 -30.60
CA ILE A 167 13.24 14.89 -30.16
C ILE A 167 12.94 14.08 -31.40
N GLU A 168 13.36 12.82 -31.42
CA GLU A 168 13.00 11.83 -32.40
C GLU A 168 12.00 10.85 -31.83
N VAL A 169 10.83 10.72 -32.46
CA VAL A 169 9.82 9.70 -32.14
C VAL A 169 9.68 8.81 -33.37
N LYS A 170 9.88 7.51 -33.18
CA LYS A 170 9.66 6.50 -34.20
C LYS A 170 8.52 5.60 -33.77
N LEU A 171 7.40 5.67 -34.48
CA LEU A 171 6.24 4.81 -34.26
C LEU A 171 6.53 3.43 -34.80
N ALA A 172 6.29 2.39 -34.04
CA ALA A 172 6.58 1.02 -34.40
C ALA A 172 5.46 0.42 -35.30
N ASP A 173 4.22 0.56 -34.85
CA ASP A 173 3.05 0.01 -35.53
C ASP A 173 2.74 0.73 -36.84
N SER A 174 1.97 0.06 -37.70
CA SER A 174 1.44 0.67 -38.92
C SER A 174 0.40 1.72 -38.56
N LEU A 175 0.48 2.86 -39.24
CA LEU A 175 -0.46 3.96 -39.03
C LEU A 175 -1.86 3.58 -39.54
N LYS A 176 -2.89 3.81 -38.74
CA LYS A 176 -4.29 3.64 -39.11
C LYS A 176 -4.69 4.75 -40.10
N ALA A 177 -5.46 4.42 -41.13
CA ALA A 177 -5.94 5.41 -42.10
C ALA A 177 -6.97 6.37 -41.45
N ASN A 178 -7.05 7.60 -42.00
CA ASN A 178 -8.01 8.63 -41.57
C ASN A 178 -8.05 8.81 -40.02
N THR A 179 -6.87 8.81 -39.41
CA THR A 179 -6.76 8.82 -37.95
C THR A 179 -5.84 9.96 -37.50
N THR A 180 -6.30 10.74 -36.54
CA THR A 180 -5.46 11.75 -35.88
C THR A 180 -4.59 11.07 -34.81
N TYR A 181 -3.29 11.27 -34.89
CA TYR A 181 -2.31 10.83 -33.87
C TYR A 181 -1.94 11.99 -32.97
N THR A 182 -1.87 11.76 -31.67
CA THR A 182 -1.37 12.71 -30.67
C THR A 182 -0.22 12.07 -29.90
N ILE A 183 0.84 12.84 -29.67
CA ILE A 183 1.97 12.47 -28.83
C ILE A 183 2.03 13.48 -27.71
N ASP A 184 1.60 13.07 -26.53
CA ASP A 184 1.60 13.92 -25.36
C ASP A 184 2.88 13.68 -24.56
N PHE A 185 3.71 14.72 -24.47
CA PHE A 185 4.96 14.69 -23.71
C PHE A 185 4.76 15.12 -22.24
N SER A 186 3.58 15.60 -21.87
CA SER A 186 3.33 16.14 -20.53
C SER A 186 4.43 17.12 -20.12
N ASP A 187 5.04 16.95 -18.95
CA ASP A 187 6.17 17.73 -18.43
C ASP A 187 7.55 17.07 -18.62
N ALA A 188 7.66 16.13 -19.56
CA ALA A 188 8.87 15.33 -19.74
C ALA A 188 10.03 16.11 -20.36
N ILE A 189 9.76 17.20 -21.11
CA ILE A 189 10.75 17.95 -21.87
C ILE A 189 11.34 19.06 -21.00
N THR A 190 12.67 19.05 -20.88
CA THR A 190 13.43 20.10 -20.18
C THR A 190 14.68 20.43 -20.96
N ASP A 191 15.27 21.64 -20.74
CA ASP A 191 16.61 21.91 -21.25
C ASP A 191 17.64 20.95 -20.63
N ASN A 192 18.76 20.80 -21.31
CA ASN A 192 19.80 19.85 -20.92
C ASN A 192 20.66 20.35 -19.75
N ASN A 193 20.84 21.62 -19.57
CA ASN A 193 21.80 22.21 -18.64
C ASN A 193 21.15 22.56 -17.30
N GLU A 194 20.16 23.43 -17.29
CA GLU A 194 19.52 23.99 -16.11
C GLU A 194 18.28 23.18 -15.68
N SER A 195 17.75 22.36 -16.58
CA SER A 195 16.51 21.60 -16.40
C SER A 195 15.25 22.48 -16.30
N ASN A 196 15.25 23.61 -17.03
CA ASN A 196 14.06 24.44 -17.18
C ASN A 196 13.00 23.67 -17.96
N PRO A 197 11.76 23.56 -17.46
CA PRO A 197 10.71 22.81 -18.12
C PRO A 197 10.12 23.57 -19.30
N LEU A 198 9.84 22.85 -20.40
CA LEU A 198 9.02 23.38 -21.50
C LEU A 198 7.58 23.62 -21.05
N GLY A 199 7.10 22.83 -20.09
CA GLY A 199 5.69 22.71 -19.71
C GLY A 199 4.99 21.59 -20.47
N ASN A 200 3.67 21.54 -20.40
CA ASN A 200 2.89 20.54 -21.08
C ASN A 200 2.91 20.79 -22.59
N TYR A 201 3.40 19.80 -23.35
CA TYR A 201 3.48 19.87 -24.81
C TYR A 201 2.87 18.62 -25.44
N THR A 202 2.00 18.86 -26.41
CA THR A 202 1.38 17.79 -27.21
C THR A 202 1.60 18.10 -28.68
N TYR A 203 2.14 17.13 -29.43
CA TYR A 203 2.28 17.18 -30.88
C TYR A 203 1.17 16.34 -31.51
N SER A 204 0.64 16.78 -32.66
CA SER A 204 -0.45 16.07 -33.36
C SER A 204 -0.26 16.06 -34.88
N PHE A 205 -0.76 15.02 -35.53
CA PHE A 205 -0.87 14.94 -36.99
C PHE A 205 -2.01 13.99 -37.40
N SER A 206 -2.46 14.05 -38.63
CA SER A 206 -3.47 13.14 -39.15
C SER A 206 -2.99 12.41 -40.39
N THR A 207 -3.32 11.13 -40.50
CA THR A 207 -3.13 10.33 -41.73
C THR A 207 -4.20 10.60 -42.75
N GLY A 208 -5.29 11.25 -42.39
CA GLY A 208 -6.38 11.69 -43.24
C GLY A 208 -6.34 13.19 -43.55
N PRO A 209 -7.33 13.71 -44.28
CA PRO A 209 -7.39 15.10 -44.71
C PRO A 209 -7.83 16.06 -43.59
N GLN A 210 -8.29 15.56 -42.44
CA GLN A 210 -8.79 16.36 -41.35
C GLN A 210 -8.11 15.97 -40.04
N ILE A 211 -8.02 16.90 -39.10
CA ILE A 211 -7.57 16.68 -37.73
C ILE A 211 -8.74 16.77 -36.79
N ASP A 212 -8.87 15.75 -35.93
CA ASP A 212 -9.82 15.76 -34.84
C ASP A 212 -9.31 16.64 -33.70
N THR A 213 -10.16 17.51 -33.18
CA THR A 213 -9.77 18.52 -32.20
C THR A 213 -10.53 18.46 -30.89
N LEU A 214 -11.51 17.54 -30.76
CA LEU A 214 -12.30 17.43 -29.52
C LEU A 214 -11.44 16.81 -28.41
N GLU A 215 -11.79 17.17 -27.19
CA GLU A 215 -11.13 16.68 -25.99
C GLU A 215 -12.18 16.09 -25.02
N VAL A 216 -11.72 15.13 -24.22
CA VAL A 216 -12.49 14.53 -23.12
C VAL A 216 -11.61 14.56 -21.89
N ALA A 217 -12.14 15.09 -20.79
CA ALA A 217 -11.37 15.21 -19.55
C ALA A 217 -12.16 14.68 -18.33
N GLY A 218 -11.41 14.41 -17.27
CA GLY A 218 -11.98 13.93 -16.03
C GLY A 218 -10.95 13.54 -15.00
N THR A 219 -11.39 12.79 -14.00
CA THR A 219 -10.54 12.35 -12.87
C THR A 219 -10.76 10.87 -12.60
N VAL A 220 -9.70 10.16 -12.24
CA VAL A 220 -9.73 8.77 -11.77
C VAL A 220 -9.39 8.75 -10.29
N LEU A 221 -10.30 8.20 -9.48
CA LEU A 221 -10.18 8.07 -8.04
C LEU A 221 -10.26 6.59 -7.65
N GLN A 222 -9.60 6.22 -6.57
CA GLN A 222 -9.78 4.91 -5.94
C GLN A 222 -11.23 4.79 -5.43
N ALA A 223 -11.88 3.67 -5.72
CA ALA A 223 -13.28 3.48 -5.37
C ALA A 223 -13.54 3.39 -3.87
N ASP A 224 -12.61 2.78 -3.12
CA ASP A 224 -12.75 2.52 -1.67
C ASP A 224 -12.42 3.73 -0.78
N ASN A 225 -11.63 4.69 -1.29
CA ASN A 225 -11.09 5.75 -0.45
C ASN A 225 -10.89 7.11 -1.14
N LEU A 226 -11.34 7.27 -2.38
CA LEU A 226 -11.22 8.48 -3.19
C LEU A 226 -9.80 9.06 -3.31
N GLU A 227 -8.76 8.22 -3.19
CA GLU A 227 -7.39 8.66 -3.49
C GLU A 227 -7.24 8.90 -5.00
N PRO A 228 -6.58 9.99 -5.41
CA PRO A 228 -6.26 10.19 -6.81
C PRO A 228 -5.38 9.07 -7.36
N VAL A 229 -5.72 8.50 -8.51
CA VAL A 229 -4.96 7.43 -9.14
C VAL A 229 -4.01 8.00 -10.18
N LYS A 230 -2.71 7.95 -9.91
CA LYS A 230 -1.67 8.44 -10.82
C LYS A 230 -1.20 7.34 -11.78
N GLY A 231 -0.96 7.70 -13.05
CA GLY A 231 -0.28 6.85 -14.01
C GLY A 231 -1.17 5.81 -14.70
N THR A 232 -2.46 5.77 -14.39
CA THR A 232 -3.43 4.88 -15.01
C THR A 232 -3.77 5.38 -16.42
N LEU A 233 -3.91 4.46 -17.36
CA LEU A 233 -4.39 4.75 -18.70
C LEU A 233 -5.90 4.97 -18.66
N VAL A 234 -6.37 6.00 -19.34
CA VAL A 234 -7.80 6.22 -19.58
C VAL A 234 -8.02 6.23 -21.09
N GLY A 235 -8.97 5.44 -21.54
CA GLY A 235 -9.21 5.28 -22.95
C GLY A 235 -10.67 5.30 -23.36
N LEU A 236 -10.87 5.50 -24.66
CA LEU A 236 -12.18 5.57 -25.31
C LEU A 236 -12.39 4.36 -26.21
N TYR A 237 -13.63 3.88 -26.22
CA TYR A 237 -14.14 2.92 -27.21
C TYR A 237 -15.32 3.52 -27.95
N SER A 238 -15.31 3.41 -29.28
CA SER A 238 -16.47 3.78 -30.13
C SER A 238 -17.45 2.63 -30.29
N GLU A 239 -17.01 1.43 -30.03
CA GLU A 239 -17.83 0.23 -30.05
C GLU A 239 -18.52 0.04 -28.69
N MET A 240 -19.84 -0.24 -28.72
CA MET A 240 -20.68 -0.24 -27.52
C MET A 240 -20.79 -1.62 -26.85
N ALA A 241 -20.19 -2.66 -27.44
CA ALA A 241 -20.21 -3.99 -26.87
C ALA A 241 -19.33 -4.07 -25.60
N ASP A 242 -19.83 -4.64 -24.51
CA ASP A 242 -19.08 -4.78 -23.26
C ASP A 242 -17.79 -5.61 -23.43
N SER A 243 -17.79 -6.56 -24.38
CA SER A 243 -16.61 -7.37 -24.66
C SER A 243 -15.43 -6.62 -25.30
N CYS A 244 -15.62 -5.36 -25.71
CA CYS A 244 -14.54 -4.58 -26.34
C CYS A 244 -13.37 -4.35 -25.40
N PHE A 245 -13.63 -4.04 -24.15
CA PHE A 245 -12.60 -3.80 -23.15
C PHE A 245 -11.70 -5.03 -22.90
N LEU A 246 -12.25 -6.24 -23.13
CA LEU A 246 -11.55 -7.52 -22.96
C LEU A 246 -10.80 -7.96 -24.24
N LYS A 247 -11.20 -7.47 -25.45
CA LYS A 247 -10.76 -8.08 -26.72
C LYS A 247 -10.10 -7.11 -27.68
N VAL A 248 -10.31 -5.82 -27.50
CA VAL A 248 -9.84 -4.79 -28.44
C VAL A 248 -9.06 -3.73 -27.70
N PRO A 249 -7.86 -3.33 -28.16
CA PRO A 249 -7.14 -2.22 -27.56
C PRO A 249 -7.91 -0.90 -27.63
N MET A 250 -7.72 -0.05 -26.64
CA MET A 250 -8.35 1.27 -26.57
C MET A 250 -8.11 2.07 -27.85
N LEU A 251 -9.15 2.77 -28.33
CA LEU A 251 -9.06 3.60 -29.52
C LEU A 251 -8.22 4.86 -29.32
N ARG A 252 -8.40 5.51 -28.19
CA ARG A 252 -7.71 6.73 -27.74
C ARG A 252 -7.30 6.56 -26.32
N VAL A 253 -6.14 7.08 -25.95
CA VAL A 253 -5.62 6.95 -24.59
C VAL A 253 -5.00 8.25 -24.10
N ALA A 254 -5.11 8.46 -22.79
CA ALA A 254 -4.34 9.42 -22.03
C ALA A 254 -3.90 8.77 -20.71
N ARG A 255 -2.96 9.39 -20.00
CA ARG A 255 -2.49 8.92 -18.69
C ARG A 255 -2.86 9.91 -17.60
N THR A 256 -3.26 9.42 -16.44
CA THR A 256 -3.61 10.28 -15.31
C THR A 256 -2.38 10.93 -14.68
N ASP A 257 -2.53 12.20 -14.29
CA ASP A 257 -1.53 12.97 -13.54
C ASP A 257 -1.51 12.60 -12.04
N SER A 258 -0.68 13.26 -11.26
CA SER A 258 -0.57 13.03 -9.81
C SER A 258 -1.82 13.42 -9.00
N ARG A 259 -2.78 14.10 -9.62
CA ARG A 259 -4.10 14.40 -9.07
C ARG A 259 -5.20 13.49 -9.62
N GLY A 260 -4.81 12.45 -10.37
CA GLY A 260 -5.75 11.55 -11.02
C GLY A 260 -6.45 12.13 -12.25
N ARG A 261 -6.08 13.32 -12.72
CA ARG A 261 -6.74 13.99 -13.86
C ARG A 261 -6.17 13.49 -15.18
N PHE A 262 -7.03 13.37 -16.16
CA PHE A 262 -6.68 13.00 -17.53
C PHE A 262 -7.32 13.94 -18.55
N ILE A 263 -6.70 14.06 -19.72
CA ILE A 263 -7.25 14.77 -20.88
C ILE A 263 -6.92 13.95 -22.13
N ILE A 264 -7.94 13.40 -22.76
CA ILE A 264 -7.82 12.65 -24.03
C ILE A 264 -8.05 13.63 -25.17
N ARG A 265 -7.02 13.84 -26.00
CA ARG A 265 -7.04 14.79 -27.12
C ARG A 265 -7.18 14.09 -28.46
N GLY A 266 -7.56 14.86 -29.48
CA GLY A 266 -7.65 14.36 -30.85
C GLY A 266 -8.82 13.40 -31.04
N VAL A 267 -9.93 13.66 -30.35
CA VAL A 267 -11.14 12.84 -30.41
C VAL A 267 -12.01 13.29 -31.59
N ALA A 268 -12.47 12.33 -32.40
CA ALA A 268 -13.42 12.58 -33.48
C ALA A 268 -14.85 12.77 -32.93
N PRO A 269 -15.75 13.47 -33.63
CA PRO A 269 -17.15 13.49 -33.25
C PRO A 269 -17.74 12.07 -33.27
N GLY A 270 -18.45 11.71 -32.21
CA GLY A 270 -19.01 10.35 -32.05
C GLY A 270 -19.53 10.09 -30.65
N THR A 271 -20.00 8.88 -30.43
CA THR A 271 -20.41 8.40 -29.10
C THR A 271 -19.36 7.41 -28.59
N TYR A 272 -18.96 7.55 -27.35
CA TYR A 272 -17.87 6.77 -26.77
C TYR A 272 -18.22 6.24 -25.39
N ARG A 273 -17.60 5.11 -25.01
CA ARG A 273 -17.50 4.65 -23.64
C ARG A 273 -16.11 4.97 -23.10
N VAL A 274 -16.03 5.27 -21.80
CA VAL A 274 -14.79 5.65 -21.11
C VAL A 274 -14.40 4.55 -20.13
N TYR A 275 -13.13 4.12 -20.22
CA TYR A 275 -12.56 3.11 -19.34
C TYR A 275 -11.21 3.59 -18.79
N ALA A 276 -10.88 3.17 -17.58
CA ALA A 276 -9.53 3.31 -17.05
C ALA A 276 -8.93 1.93 -16.80
N LEU A 277 -7.62 1.80 -16.99
CA LEU A 277 -6.88 0.54 -16.88
C LEU A 277 -5.47 0.79 -16.34
N ALA A 278 -5.12 0.14 -15.24
CA ALA A 278 -3.74 0.04 -14.81
C ALA A 278 -3.07 -1.15 -15.54
N ASP A 279 -2.80 -0.94 -16.82
CA ASP A 279 -2.27 -1.92 -17.77
C ASP A 279 -0.88 -2.40 -17.33
N ALA A 280 -0.78 -3.66 -16.93
CA ALA A 280 0.44 -4.27 -16.42
C ALA A 280 1.29 -4.93 -17.52
N ASP A 281 0.66 -5.42 -18.58
CA ASP A 281 1.32 -6.14 -19.67
C ASP A 281 1.52 -5.32 -20.94
N GLY A 282 0.96 -4.12 -21.03
CA GLY A 282 1.12 -3.18 -22.14
C GLY A 282 0.25 -3.50 -23.37
N ASN A 283 -0.85 -4.25 -23.17
CA ASN A 283 -1.74 -4.68 -24.25
C ASN A 283 -2.91 -3.73 -24.53
N TYR A 284 -3.14 -2.75 -23.65
CA TYR A 284 -4.23 -1.79 -23.66
C TYR A 284 -5.65 -2.40 -23.60
N MET A 285 -5.76 -3.59 -23.01
CA MET A 285 -6.99 -4.35 -22.82
C MET A 285 -7.05 -4.87 -21.39
N PHE A 286 -8.23 -5.05 -20.84
CA PHE A 286 -8.38 -5.73 -19.54
C PHE A 286 -8.22 -7.23 -19.73
N SER A 287 -7.06 -7.76 -19.39
CA SER A 287 -6.68 -9.15 -19.61
C SER A 287 -6.56 -9.96 -18.32
N GLN A 288 -6.35 -9.29 -17.17
CA GLN A 288 -6.10 -9.92 -15.89
C GLN A 288 -6.95 -9.28 -14.79
N LYS A 289 -7.64 -10.08 -13.96
CA LYS A 289 -8.42 -9.60 -12.80
C LYS A 289 -7.56 -8.85 -11.75
N SER A 290 -6.25 -9.01 -11.81
CA SER A 290 -5.30 -8.28 -10.95
C SER A 290 -5.09 -6.83 -11.38
N GLU A 291 -5.43 -6.49 -12.62
CA GLU A 291 -5.34 -5.12 -13.12
C GLU A 291 -6.45 -4.26 -12.50
N GLN A 292 -6.09 -3.05 -12.13
CA GLN A 292 -7.06 -2.10 -11.63
C GLN A 292 -7.82 -1.47 -12.79
N ILE A 293 -9.13 -1.46 -12.71
CA ILE A 293 -10.02 -0.95 -13.76
C ILE A 293 -10.99 0.10 -13.21
N ALA A 294 -11.51 0.92 -14.11
CA ALA A 294 -12.71 1.70 -13.87
C ALA A 294 -13.49 1.83 -15.18
N PHE A 295 -14.79 1.87 -15.10
CA PHE A 295 -15.64 2.04 -16.26
C PHE A 295 -16.86 2.93 -15.94
N SER A 296 -17.33 3.67 -16.95
CA SER A 296 -18.58 4.39 -16.87
C SER A 296 -19.69 3.56 -17.54
N THR A 297 -20.84 3.52 -16.92
CA THR A 297 -22.05 2.94 -17.52
C THR A 297 -22.63 3.85 -18.60
N ASP A 298 -22.36 5.17 -18.50
CA ASP A 298 -22.88 6.18 -19.40
C ASP A 298 -21.99 6.36 -20.61
N THR A 299 -22.61 6.62 -21.75
CA THR A 299 -21.93 6.99 -22.99
C THR A 299 -21.74 8.50 -23.07
N ILE A 300 -20.63 8.93 -23.64
CA ILE A 300 -20.29 10.33 -23.80
C ILE A 300 -20.32 10.75 -25.27
N LYS A 301 -20.64 12.02 -25.53
CA LYS A 301 -20.59 12.66 -26.86
C LYS A 301 -19.73 13.91 -26.75
N PRO A 302 -18.44 13.83 -27.11
CA PRO A 302 -17.55 14.98 -27.07
C PRO A 302 -18.05 16.10 -27.98
N HIS A 303 -18.08 17.31 -27.45
CA HIS A 303 -18.46 18.52 -28.18
C HIS A 303 -17.75 19.74 -27.62
N VAL A 304 -17.87 20.86 -28.30
CA VAL A 304 -17.26 22.13 -27.90
C VAL A 304 -18.32 23.22 -27.85
N ILE A 305 -18.22 24.05 -26.84
CA ILE A 305 -19.04 25.26 -26.69
C ILE A 305 -18.14 26.49 -26.57
N ASP A 306 -18.62 27.64 -26.97
CA ASP A 306 -17.96 28.90 -26.68
C ASP A 306 -18.39 29.37 -25.29
N ASP A 307 -17.44 29.56 -24.42
CA ASP A 307 -17.69 29.91 -23.02
C ASP A 307 -16.78 31.10 -22.61
N MET A 308 -17.02 31.65 -21.45
CA MET A 308 -16.27 32.80 -20.92
C MET A 308 -15.68 32.45 -19.57
N ARG A 309 -14.34 32.55 -19.46
CA ARG A 309 -13.66 32.43 -18.18
C ARG A 309 -13.15 33.75 -17.68
N GLN A 310 -13.08 33.86 -16.39
CA GLN A 310 -12.54 35.00 -15.70
C GLN A 310 -11.06 34.77 -15.39
N ASP A 311 -10.16 35.51 -16.06
CA ASP A 311 -8.75 35.49 -15.78
C ASP A 311 -8.39 36.65 -14.83
N THR A 312 -7.83 36.30 -13.67
CA THR A 312 -7.39 37.29 -12.68
C THR A 312 -5.91 37.63 -12.90
N LEU A 313 -5.64 38.84 -13.27
CA LEU A 313 -4.26 39.36 -13.33
C LEU A 313 -3.84 39.90 -11.97
N TRP A 314 -2.78 39.32 -11.40
CA TRP A 314 -2.28 39.73 -10.11
C TRP A 314 -1.22 40.84 -10.26
N ARG A 315 -1.30 41.88 -9.45
CA ARG A 315 -0.27 42.92 -9.32
C ARG A 315 0.93 42.42 -8.49
N ASP A 316 0.62 41.74 -7.41
CA ASP A 316 1.54 41.07 -6.50
C ASP A 316 0.81 39.81 -5.89
N SER A 317 1.46 39.12 -5.01
CA SER A 317 0.91 37.87 -4.40
C SER A 317 -0.40 38.07 -3.60
N LEU A 318 -0.79 39.31 -3.32
CA LEU A 318 -1.94 39.64 -2.46
C LEU A 318 -2.95 40.58 -3.13
N ARG A 319 -2.58 41.24 -4.23
CA ARG A 319 -3.39 42.30 -4.85
C ARG A 319 -3.72 41.96 -6.29
N ILE A 320 -4.99 41.97 -6.60
CA ILE A 320 -5.50 41.84 -7.97
C ILE A 320 -5.18 43.14 -8.73
N LYS A 321 -4.62 43.00 -9.94
CA LYS A 321 -4.37 44.11 -10.86
C LYS A 321 -5.59 44.39 -11.75
N ASP A 322 -6.14 43.31 -12.30
CA ASP A 322 -7.23 43.38 -13.25
C ASP A 322 -7.97 42.01 -13.32
N ILE A 323 -9.24 42.04 -13.69
CA ILE A 323 -10.07 40.85 -13.91
C ILE A 323 -10.57 40.99 -15.34
N LYS A 324 -10.15 40.02 -16.19
CA LYS A 324 -10.56 39.98 -17.60
C LYS A 324 -11.46 38.79 -17.87
N GLN A 325 -12.55 39.03 -18.57
CA GLN A 325 -13.36 37.96 -19.14
C GLN A 325 -12.80 37.62 -20.52
N ILE A 326 -12.37 36.37 -20.70
CA ILE A 326 -11.76 35.87 -21.93
C ILE A 326 -12.67 34.80 -22.51
N LYS A 327 -13.07 34.96 -23.77
CA LYS A 327 -13.78 33.92 -24.52
C LYS A 327 -12.80 32.78 -24.80
N TYR A 328 -13.23 31.55 -24.56
CA TYR A 328 -12.48 30.36 -24.86
C TYR A 328 -13.38 29.24 -25.38
N ARG A 329 -12.80 28.28 -26.08
CA ARG A 329 -13.51 27.07 -26.48
C ARG A 329 -13.47 26.08 -25.35
N HIS A 330 -14.62 25.73 -24.83
CA HIS A 330 -14.78 24.77 -23.73
C HIS A 330 -15.14 23.41 -24.31
N PHE A 331 -14.27 22.43 -24.09
CA PHE A 331 -14.47 21.05 -24.52
C PHE A 331 -15.19 20.27 -23.43
N LEU A 332 -16.26 19.59 -23.82
CA LEU A 332 -17.09 18.80 -22.93
C LEU A 332 -17.21 17.35 -23.42
N PRO A 333 -17.35 16.36 -22.53
CA PRO A 333 -17.35 16.46 -21.07
C PRO A 333 -15.95 16.66 -20.47
N ASP A 334 -15.86 17.37 -19.35
CA ASP A 334 -14.63 17.64 -18.60
C ASP A 334 -14.72 17.25 -17.11
N ASP A 335 -15.88 16.74 -16.71
CA ASP A 335 -16.24 16.38 -15.33
C ASP A 335 -16.41 14.87 -15.08
N ILE A 336 -15.87 14.04 -15.97
CA ILE A 336 -15.97 12.59 -15.84
C ILE A 336 -15.21 12.12 -14.60
N VAL A 337 -15.88 11.40 -13.70
CA VAL A 337 -15.26 10.77 -12.55
C VAL A 337 -15.33 9.25 -12.70
N LEU A 338 -14.16 8.62 -12.77
CA LEU A 338 -14.03 7.17 -12.83
C LEU A 338 -13.53 6.64 -11.47
N ARG A 339 -14.20 5.62 -10.96
CA ARG A 339 -13.86 4.96 -9.68
C ARG A 339 -13.10 3.69 -9.96
N ALA A 340 -11.81 3.72 -9.69
CA ALA A 340 -10.90 2.62 -9.96
C ALA A 340 -10.93 1.57 -8.84
N PHE A 341 -11.04 0.31 -9.22
CA PHE A 341 -11.12 -0.83 -8.32
C PHE A 341 -10.38 -2.04 -8.90
N ASN A 342 -10.02 -2.98 -8.04
CA ASN A 342 -9.59 -4.30 -8.46
C ASN A 342 -10.74 -5.27 -8.24
N GLU A 343 -10.98 -6.17 -9.17
CA GLU A 343 -11.94 -7.26 -8.97
C GLU A 343 -11.42 -8.22 -7.90
N GLU A 344 -12.32 -8.86 -7.18
CA GLU A 344 -11.93 -9.94 -6.30
C GLU A 344 -11.52 -11.15 -7.14
N VAL A 345 -10.26 -11.59 -6.96
CA VAL A 345 -9.78 -12.80 -7.63
C VAL A 345 -10.40 -14.00 -6.95
N THR A 346 -11.36 -14.62 -7.61
CA THR A 346 -12.07 -15.80 -7.12
C THR A 346 -11.38 -17.11 -7.48
N ASP A 347 -10.36 -17.05 -8.35
CA ASP A 347 -9.59 -18.22 -8.76
C ASP A 347 -8.88 -18.85 -7.57
N ARG A 348 -9.20 -20.10 -7.29
CA ARG A 348 -8.66 -20.85 -6.17
C ARG A 348 -7.55 -21.77 -6.62
N TYR A 349 -6.38 -21.61 -6.01
CA TYR A 349 -5.25 -22.53 -6.13
C TYR A 349 -4.48 -22.60 -4.81
N PHE A 350 -3.74 -23.68 -4.62
CA PHE A 350 -2.87 -23.83 -3.46
C PHE A 350 -1.63 -22.97 -3.62
N VAL A 351 -1.38 -22.06 -2.66
CA VAL A 351 -0.25 -21.10 -2.71
C VAL A 351 0.98 -21.70 -2.04
N LYS A 352 0.82 -22.20 -0.81
CA LYS A 352 1.93 -22.76 -0.02
C LYS A 352 1.45 -23.42 1.27
N GLN A 353 2.32 -24.24 1.84
CA GLN A 353 2.23 -24.71 3.21
C GLN A 353 3.31 -24.09 4.09
N GLU A 354 3.06 -23.96 5.38
CA GLU A 354 4.05 -23.44 6.33
C GLU A 354 3.88 -24.06 7.71
N ARG A 355 4.95 -24.66 8.26
CA ARG A 355 5.06 -25.17 9.62
C ARG A 355 6.17 -24.44 10.35
N LYS A 356 5.87 -23.19 10.78
CA LYS A 356 6.83 -22.35 11.52
C LYS A 356 7.11 -22.92 12.90
N GLU A 357 6.06 -23.33 13.58
CA GLU A 357 6.10 -23.93 14.91
C GLU A 357 5.89 -25.44 14.79
N ALA A 358 6.30 -26.17 15.82
CA ALA A 358 6.19 -27.61 15.79
C ALA A 358 4.74 -28.10 15.95
N ASN A 359 3.91 -27.32 16.65
CA ASN A 359 2.56 -27.68 17.08
C ASN A 359 1.43 -27.29 16.12
N ASN A 360 1.74 -26.59 15.04
CA ASN A 360 0.75 -26.26 14.01
C ASN A 360 1.38 -26.15 12.63
N PHE A 361 0.54 -26.26 11.61
CA PHE A 361 0.89 -25.87 10.25
C PHE A 361 -0.26 -25.10 9.61
N LYS A 362 0.06 -24.34 8.58
CA LYS A 362 -0.90 -23.51 7.85
C LYS A 362 -0.88 -23.86 6.37
N LEU A 363 -2.06 -23.93 5.80
CA LEU A 363 -2.27 -24.03 4.35
C LEU A 363 -2.80 -22.70 3.85
N PHE A 364 -2.23 -22.21 2.75
CA PHE A 364 -2.61 -20.94 2.15
C PHE A 364 -3.15 -21.18 0.75
N PHE A 365 -4.31 -20.64 0.48
CA PHE A 365 -4.98 -20.65 -0.81
C PHE A 365 -5.16 -19.23 -1.31
N SER A 366 -5.26 -19.04 -2.61
CA SER A 366 -5.51 -17.72 -3.22
C SER A 366 -6.91 -17.20 -2.87
N HIS A 367 -7.90 -18.09 -2.78
CA HIS A 367 -9.27 -17.78 -2.43
C HIS A 367 -9.86 -18.85 -1.51
N GLY A 368 -10.84 -18.47 -0.67
CA GLY A 368 -11.51 -19.38 0.25
C GLY A 368 -12.47 -20.34 -0.47
N ASP A 369 -12.81 -21.44 0.21
CA ASP A 369 -13.85 -22.37 -0.22
C ASP A 369 -14.67 -22.80 0.99
N LYS A 370 -15.97 -22.99 0.79
CA LYS A 370 -16.88 -23.51 1.82
C LYS A 370 -16.53 -24.94 2.22
N GLN A 371 -15.92 -25.71 1.29
CA GLN A 371 -15.42 -27.04 1.57
C GLN A 371 -13.97 -26.98 2.02
N LEU A 372 -13.71 -27.46 3.23
CA LEU A 372 -12.35 -27.62 3.71
C LEU A 372 -11.57 -28.63 2.87
N PRO A 373 -10.25 -28.43 2.69
CA PRO A 373 -9.41 -29.46 2.12
C PRO A 373 -9.36 -30.70 3.01
N VAL A 374 -9.37 -31.87 2.41
CA VAL A 374 -9.26 -33.18 3.09
C VAL A 374 -7.78 -33.50 3.23
N ILE A 375 -7.37 -33.79 4.47
CA ILE A 375 -6.01 -34.21 4.78
C ILE A 375 -6.02 -35.69 5.17
N ARG A 376 -5.19 -36.48 4.48
CA ARG A 376 -4.89 -37.86 4.82
C ARG A 376 -3.45 -37.99 5.27
N GLY A 377 -3.23 -38.53 6.46
CA GLY A 377 -1.90 -38.82 6.98
C GLY A 377 -1.25 -40.00 6.26
N LEU A 378 -0.04 -39.81 5.72
CA LEU A 378 0.73 -40.88 5.09
C LEU A 378 1.68 -41.60 6.08
N ASN A 379 2.09 -40.89 7.13
CA ASN A 379 2.98 -41.41 8.15
C ASN A 379 2.39 -41.34 9.58
N PHE A 380 1.13 -40.96 9.73
CA PHE A 380 0.40 -40.90 11.00
C PHE A 380 -1.10 -41.09 10.75
N ASP A 381 -1.88 -41.41 11.85
CA ASP A 381 -3.33 -41.46 11.79
C ASP A 381 -3.90 -40.01 11.92
N GLU A 382 -4.71 -39.58 10.96
CA GLU A 382 -5.34 -38.28 10.92
C GLU A 382 -6.59 -38.17 11.81
N LYS A 383 -7.17 -39.27 12.30
CA LYS A 383 -8.37 -39.21 13.12
C LYS A 383 -8.16 -38.42 14.40
N ASN A 384 -8.95 -37.37 14.56
CA ASN A 384 -8.83 -36.41 15.69
C ASN A 384 -7.44 -35.83 15.89
N ALA A 385 -6.58 -35.82 14.87
CA ALA A 385 -5.22 -35.33 14.95
C ALA A 385 -5.16 -33.79 15.04
N PHE A 386 -6.20 -33.09 14.57
CA PHE A 386 -6.17 -31.66 14.38
C PHE A 386 -7.30 -30.93 15.10
N VAL A 387 -6.99 -29.69 15.54
CA VAL A 387 -7.97 -28.62 15.75
C VAL A 387 -7.84 -27.66 14.56
N VAL A 388 -8.91 -27.47 13.81
CA VAL A 388 -8.93 -26.65 12.59
C VAL A 388 -9.43 -25.26 12.93
N GLU A 389 -8.62 -24.26 12.59
CA GLU A 389 -8.92 -22.84 12.75
C GLU A 389 -8.78 -22.15 11.39
N PRO A 390 -9.90 -21.86 10.71
CA PRO A 390 -9.87 -21.17 9.43
C PRO A 390 -9.72 -19.64 9.62
N SER A 391 -9.25 -18.94 8.59
CA SER A 391 -9.37 -17.48 8.50
C SER A 391 -10.82 -17.07 8.21
N ALA A 392 -11.17 -15.82 8.43
CA ALA A 392 -12.49 -15.28 8.12
C ALA A 392 -12.87 -15.44 6.63
N ARG A 393 -11.88 -15.45 5.72
CA ARG A 393 -12.09 -15.63 4.28
C ARG A 393 -11.95 -17.09 3.84
N LEU A 394 -11.69 -18.04 4.74
CA LEU A 394 -11.42 -19.46 4.43
C LEU A 394 -10.24 -19.68 3.45
N ASP A 395 -9.39 -18.68 3.25
CA ASP A 395 -8.21 -18.71 2.38
C ASP A 395 -6.95 -19.22 3.08
N THR A 396 -6.93 -19.12 4.41
CA THR A 396 -5.84 -19.60 5.26
C THR A 396 -6.41 -20.51 6.33
N ILE A 397 -5.91 -21.74 6.40
CA ILE A 397 -6.41 -22.73 7.37
C ILE A 397 -5.25 -23.16 8.25
N THR A 398 -5.41 -23.00 9.56
CA THR A 398 -4.44 -23.44 10.57
C THR A 398 -4.89 -24.75 11.16
N TYR A 399 -4.00 -25.75 11.16
CA TYR A 399 -4.18 -27.05 11.74
C TYR A 399 -3.30 -27.18 12.98
N TRP A 400 -3.93 -27.22 14.15
CA TRP A 400 -3.24 -27.43 15.43
C TRP A 400 -3.15 -28.92 15.70
N LEU A 401 -1.95 -29.45 15.94
CA LEU A 401 -1.71 -30.84 16.25
C LEU A 401 -2.16 -31.13 17.69
N ARG A 402 -3.09 -32.08 17.88
CA ARG A 402 -3.60 -32.41 19.23
C ARG A 402 -2.64 -33.35 19.99
N ASP A 403 -1.92 -34.19 19.28
CA ASP A 403 -1.01 -35.18 19.87
C ASP A 403 0.42 -34.64 19.95
N THR A 404 0.99 -34.65 21.14
CA THR A 404 2.39 -34.30 21.40
C THR A 404 3.38 -35.20 20.65
N ALA A 405 3.02 -36.43 20.33
CA ALA A 405 3.84 -37.32 19.48
C ALA A 405 3.96 -36.76 18.06
N LEU A 406 2.88 -36.20 17.49
CA LEU A 406 2.90 -35.54 16.19
C LEU A 406 3.66 -34.21 16.24
N VAL A 407 3.53 -33.45 17.34
CA VAL A 407 4.29 -32.23 17.57
C VAL A 407 5.81 -32.50 17.57
N ASN A 408 6.23 -33.67 18.06
CA ASN A 408 7.63 -34.05 18.15
C ASN A 408 8.19 -34.65 16.85
N ARG A 409 7.36 -34.93 15.84
CA ARG A 409 7.85 -35.32 14.52
C ARG A 409 8.28 -34.11 13.72
N ASP A 410 9.48 -34.14 13.20
CA ASP A 410 10.03 -33.06 12.41
C ASP A 410 9.33 -32.94 11.05
N THR A 411 8.94 -34.06 10.46
CA THR A 411 8.26 -34.12 9.17
C THR A 411 6.93 -34.86 9.28
N LEU A 412 5.88 -34.26 8.75
CA LEU A 412 4.58 -34.89 8.54
C LEU A 412 4.31 -34.96 7.04
N ASN A 413 4.09 -36.20 6.55
CA ASN A 413 3.73 -36.40 5.16
C ASN A 413 2.21 -36.56 5.06
N VAL A 414 1.59 -35.77 4.22
CA VAL A 414 0.14 -35.72 4.03
C VAL A 414 -0.22 -35.74 2.56
N GLU A 415 -1.32 -36.36 2.25
CA GLU A 415 -2.04 -36.22 1.00
C GLU A 415 -3.15 -35.21 1.21
N LEU A 416 -3.11 -34.13 0.43
CA LEU A 416 -4.04 -33.02 0.50
C LEU A 416 -4.95 -33.01 -0.72
N THR A 417 -6.25 -33.20 -0.50
CA THR A 417 -7.26 -33.08 -1.57
C THR A 417 -8.07 -31.83 -1.36
N TYR A 418 -8.12 -30.98 -2.39
CA TYR A 418 -8.77 -29.66 -2.33
C TYR A 418 -9.37 -29.29 -3.68
N ASN A 419 -10.31 -28.35 -3.68
CA ASN A 419 -10.86 -27.75 -4.87
C ASN A 419 -9.94 -26.65 -5.39
N MET A 420 -9.69 -26.64 -6.71
CA MET A 420 -8.97 -25.57 -7.40
C MET A 420 -9.72 -25.13 -8.66
N THR A 421 -9.43 -23.95 -9.13
CA THR A 421 -9.94 -23.42 -10.40
C THR A 421 -8.98 -23.81 -11.53
N ASP A 422 -9.50 -24.45 -12.58
CA ASP A 422 -8.73 -24.79 -13.77
C ASP A 422 -8.53 -23.59 -14.69
N THR A 423 -7.80 -23.76 -15.79
CA THR A 423 -7.54 -22.70 -16.77
C THR A 423 -8.79 -22.21 -17.53
N LEU A 424 -9.91 -22.91 -17.38
CA LEU A 424 -11.20 -22.55 -17.99
C LEU A 424 -12.18 -21.94 -16.98
N GLY A 425 -11.72 -21.73 -15.73
CA GLY A 425 -12.55 -21.18 -14.66
C GLY A 425 -13.45 -22.21 -13.94
N HIS A 426 -13.32 -23.50 -14.22
CA HIS A 426 -14.13 -24.53 -13.57
C HIS A 426 -13.46 -25.02 -12.28
N ILE A 427 -14.28 -25.36 -11.28
CA ILE A 427 -13.79 -25.94 -10.04
C ILE A 427 -13.56 -27.44 -10.25
N VAL A 428 -12.31 -27.86 -10.05
CA VAL A 428 -11.87 -29.26 -10.14
C VAL A 428 -11.20 -29.70 -8.83
N SER A 429 -11.34 -30.99 -8.49
CA SER A 429 -10.66 -31.55 -7.32
C SER A 429 -9.23 -31.94 -7.68
N GLN A 430 -8.26 -31.42 -6.90
CA GLN A 430 -6.84 -31.72 -7.03
C GLN A 430 -6.35 -32.44 -5.77
N THR A 431 -5.40 -33.35 -5.96
CA THR A 431 -4.74 -34.07 -4.85
C THR A 431 -3.23 -33.93 -4.98
N ASP A 432 -2.61 -33.39 -3.93
CA ASP A 432 -1.17 -33.18 -3.84
C ASP A 432 -0.59 -33.88 -2.63
N THR A 433 0.64 -34.37 -2.76
CA THR A 433 1.40 -34.89 -1.61
C THR A 433 2.31 -33.82 -1.06
N LEU A 434 2.16 -33.51 0.22
CA LEU A 434 2.90 -32.46 0.89
C LEU A 434 3.80 -33.02 1.98
N GLU A 435 5.01 -32.48 2.06
CA GLU A 435 5.93 -32.69 3.15
C GLU A 435 5.93 -31.45 4.05
N LEU A 436 5.43 -31.59 5.29
CA LEU A 436 5.30 -30.53 6.26
C LEU A 436 6.49 -30.55 7.22
N LEU A 437 7.60 -29.92 6.83
CA LEU A 437 8.82 -29.84 7.64
C LEU A 437 8.72 -28.73 8.69
N SER A 438 8.94 -29.08 9.95
CA SER A 438 9.01 -28.11 11.04
C SER A 438 10.25 -27.24 10.96
N LYS A 439 10.06 -25.89 11.01
CA LYS A 439 11.20 -24.95 11.15
C LYS A 439 11.86 -25.00 12.54
N GLN A 440 11.24 -25.75 13.48
CA GLN A 440 11.74 -25.97 14.84
C GLN A 440 11.90 -27.49 15.09
N PRO A 441 12.97 -28.15 14.59
CA PRO A 441 13.20 -29.57 14.79
C PRO A 441 13.23 -29.96 16.26
N TYR A 442 12.83 -31.22 16.56
CA TYR A 442 12.75 -31.75 17.92
C TYR A 442 14.09 -31.62 18.67
N GLU A 443 15.18 -32.01 18.03
CA GLU A 443 16.52 -31.89 18.62
C GLU A 443 16.89 -30.48 19.03
N ARG A 444 16.56 -29.51 18.17
CA ARG A 444 16.80 -28.09 18.47
C ARG A 444 15.97 -27.63 19.66
N ARG A 445 14.69 -27.97 19.71
CA ARG A 445 13.81 -27.64 20.84
C ARG A 445 14.28 -28.24 22.13
N MET A 446 14.76 -29.52 22.13
CA MET A 446 15.31 -30.19 23.30
C MET A 446 16.62 -29.57 23.76
N LYS A 447 17.49 -29.16 22.81
CA LYS A 447 18.74 -28.45 23.13
C LYS A 447 18.46 -27.08 23.78
N ASP A 448 17.50 -26.33 23.23
CA ASP A 448 17.11 -25.04 23.78
C ASP A 448 16.50 -25.18 25.18
N LEU A 449 15.63 -26.19 25.39
CA LEU A 449 15.07 -26.50 26.71
C LEU A 449 16.15 -26.90 27.72
N LYS A 450 17.10 -27.74 27.31
CA LYS A 450 18.23 -28.12 28.18
C LYS A 450 19.06 -26.91 28.57
N LYS A 451 19.34 -26.05 27.62
CA LYS A 451 20.08 -24.80 27.88
C LYS A 451 19.34 -23.92 28.87
N GLU A 452 18.02 -23.75 28.70
CA GLU A 452 17.17 -22.99 29.60
C GLU A 452 17.20 -23.54 31.03
N MET A 453 17.12 -24.87 31.19
CA MET A 453 17.25 -25.56 32.47
C MET A 453 18.62 -25.34 33.10
N ASP A 454 19.70 -25.51 32.34
CA ASP A 454 21.08 -25.31 32.82
C ASP A 454 21.32 -23.87 33.28
N ASP A 455 20.82 -22.89 32.54
CA ASP A 455 20.95 -21.48 32.88
C ASP A 455 20.12 -21.12 34.12
N TRP A 456 18.91 -21.68 34.24
CA TRP A 456 18.10 -21.54 35.45
C TRP A 456 18.79 -22.14 36.66
N GLN A 457 19.33 -23.38 36.58
CA GLN A 457 20.07 -24.03 37.67
C GLN A 457 21.28 -23.20 38.12
N LYS A 458 22.04 -22.65 37.16
CA LYS A 458 23.17 -21.74 37.46
C LYS A 458 22.70 -20.48 38.19
N LYS A 459 21.55 -19.92 37.77
CA LYS A 459 20.95 -18.74 38.44
C LYS A 459 20.52 -19.05 39.90
N GLN A 460 19.82 -20.17 40.12
CA GLN A 460 19.40 -20.61 41.43
C GLN A 460 20.58 -20.92 42.35
N ALA A 461 21.61 -21.57 41.82
CA ALA A 461 22.85 -21.84 42.56
C ALA A 461 23.58 -20.54 42.99
N LYS A 462 23.55 -19.48 42.17
CA LYS A 462 24.09 -18.15 42.51
C LYS A 462 23.28 -17.49 43.62
N LEU A 463 21.92 -17.52 43.55
CA LEU A 463 21.05 -16.98 44.59
C LEU A 463 21.24 -17.69 45.91
N LYS A 464 21.34 -19.04 45.93
CA LYS A 464 21.63 -19.85 47.10
C LYS A 464 22.97 -19.47 47.73
N LYS A 465 24.04 -19.28 46.91
CA LYS A 465 25.36 -18.85 47.41
C LYS A 465 25.34 -17.45 48.05
N ARG A 466 24.41 -16.56 47.60
CA ARG A 466 24.26 -15.21 48.15
C ARG A 466 23.34 -15.15 49.37
N GLY A 467 22.72 -16.26 49.77
CA GLY A 467 21.74 -16.29 50.85
C GLY A 467 20.41 -15.68 50.47
N GLU A 468 20.17 -15.46 49.17
CA GLU A 468 18.92 -14.95 48.64
C GLU A 468 17.90 -16.09 48.46
N ARG A 469 16.60 -15.73 48.37
CA ARG A 469 15.53 -16.71 48.11
C ARG A 469 15.75 -17.37 46.74
N TYR A 470 15.75 -18.69 46.74
CA TYR A 470 15.94 -19.52 45.54
C TYR A 470 14.85 -20.57 45.44
N ASP A 471 14.55 -21.00 44.22
CA ASP A 471 13.59 -22.07 43.91
C ASP A 471 14.36 -23.38 43.68
N SER A 472 13.81 -24.49 44.20
CA SER A 472 14.40 -25.81 44.02
C SER A 472 13.86 -26.60 42.83
N VAL A 473 12.72 -26.20 42.30
CA VAL A 473 12.01 -26.87 41.20
C VAL A 473 11.99 -25.94 39.97
N PHE A 474 12.33 -26.51 38.79
CA PHE A 474 12.23 -25.77 37.56
C PHE A 474 10.77 -25.38 37.29
N PRO A 475 10.44 -24.11 37.03
CA PRO A 475 9.06 -23.66 36.84
C PRO A 475 8.43 -24.39 35.62
N ARG A 476 7.21 -24.87 35.79
CA ARG A 476 6.44 -25.38 34.67
C ARG A 476 6.17 -24.26 33.69
N LYS A 477 6.19 -24.59 32.40
CA LYS A 477 5.74 -23.65 31.39
C LYS A 477 4.26 -23.36 31.62
N GLU A 478 3.93 -22.09 31.63
CA GLU A 478 2.56 -21.61 31.72
C GLU A 478 2.00 -21.41 30.31
N ILE A 479 0.68 -21.33 30.22
CA ILE A 479 0.00 -21.05 28.95
C ILE A 479 0.42 -19.68 28.43
N ASN A 480 0.69 -19.59 27.14
CA ASN A 480 0.97 -18.31 26.50
C ASN A 480 -0.34 -17.56 26.28
N MET A 481 -0.57 -16.52 27.09
CA MET A 481 -1.78 -15.71 27.04
C MET A 481 -1.43 -14.23 26.98
N LYS A 482 -2.11 -13.50 26.10
CA LYS A 482 -2.09 -12.06 26.01
C LYS A 482 -3.42 -11.52 26.53
N LEU A 483 -3.37 -10.67 27.54
CA LEU A 483 -4.51 -9.97 28.11
C LEU A 483 -4.48 -8.50 27.68
N GLU A 484 -5.48 -8.07 26.92
CA GLU A 484 -5.64 -6.67 26.51
C GLU A 484 -6.60 -5.95 27.45
N ALA A 485 -6.08 -5.57 28.64
CA ALA A 485 -6.77 -4.78 29.63
C ALA A 485 -5.95 -3.50 29.86
N PRO A 486 -6.24 -2.39 29.13
CA PRO A 486 -5.56 -1.11 29.32
C PRO A 486 -5.84 -0.54 30.72
N ALA A 487 -4.98 0.33 31.23
CA ALA A 487 -5.18 0.98 32.53
C ALA A 487 -6.47 1.83 32.53
N ASP A 488 -6.76 2.49 31.42
CA ASP A 488 -8.00 3.22 31.17
C ASP A 488 -8.80 2.48 30.09
N LEU A 489 -9.87 1.80 30.48
CA LEU A 489 -10.76 1.06 29.59
C LEU A 489 -11.93 1.95 29.18
N ASP A 490 -12.08 2.15 27.87
CA ASP A 490 -13.21 2.92 27.34
C ASP A 490 -14.54 2.18 27.60
N PRO A 491 -15.65 2.90 27.92
CA PRO A 491 -16.92 2.27 28.32
C PRO A 491 -17.55 1.34 27.29
N ASP A 492 -17.19 1.52 26.01
CA ASP A 492 -17.67 0.73 24.86
C ASP A 492 -16.70 -0.38 24.42
N ARG A 493 -15.64 -0.63 25.21
CA ARG A 493 -14.66 -1.68 24.90
C ARG A 493 -14.70 -2.79 25.92
N ASN A 494 -14.46 -4.01 25.43
CA ASN A 494 -14.33 -5.21 26.23
C ASN A 494 -12.86 -5.59 26.42
N ILE A 495 -12.58 -6.42 27.41
CA ILE A 495 -11.25 -6.97 27.67
C ILE A 495 -11.06 -8.18 26.78
N LYS A 496 -10.00 -8.16 25.94
CA LYS A 496 -9.70 -9.27 25.02
C LYS A 496 -8.61 -10.18 25.58
N PHE A 497 -8.82 -11.48 25.36
CA PHE A 497 -7.89 -12.56 25.69
C PHE A 497 -7.46 -13.24 24.40
N THR A 498 -6.18 -13.40 24.19
CA THR A 498 -5.64 -14.15 23.05
C THR A 498 -4.68 -15.20 23.58
N PHE A 499 -4.95 -16.47 23.27
CA PHE A 499 -4.12 -17.60 23.67
C PHE A 499 -3.23 -18.02 22.49
N GLY A 500 -2.01 -18.46 22.81
CA GLY A 500 -1.07 -18.96 21.82
C GLY A 500 -1.50 -20.26 21.17
N VAL A 501 -2.35 -21.03 21.84
CA VAL A 501 -2.84 -22.38 21.48
C VAL A 501 -4.33 -22.48 21.84
N PRO A 502 -5.14 -23.28 21.10
CA PRO A 502 -6.54 -23.51 21.46
C PRO A 502 -6.70 -24.09 22.86
N LEU A 503 -7.76 -23.67 23.55
CA LEU A 503 -8.04 -24.12 24.93
C LEU A 503 -8.81 -25.46 24.92
N ALA A 504 -8.40 -26.41 25.73
CA ALA A 504 -9.14 -27.63 26.00
C ALA A 504 -10.18 -27.45 27.14
N ARG A 505 -9.93 -26.51 28.06
CA ARG A 505 -10.81 -26.26 29.19
C ARG A 505 -10.79 -24.77 29.55
N VAL A 506 -11.99 -24.27 29.84
CA VAL A 506 -12.22 -22.92 30.37
C VAL A 506 -13.10 -23.04 31.61
N ASP A 507 -12.61 -22.63 32.74
CA ASP A 507 -13.34 -22.60 34.02
C ASP A 507 -13.66 -21.16 34.40
N THR A 508 -14.84 -20.71 34.02
CA THR A 508 -15.29 -19.34 34.29
C THR A 508 -15.56 -19.06 35.78
N SER A 509 -15.73 -20.10 36.59
CA SER A 509 -15.90 -19.93 38.05
C SER A 509 -14.66 -19.41 38.75
N LYS A 510 -13.51 -19.52 38.09
CA LYS A 510 -12.20 -19.02 38.55
C LYS A 510 -11.84 -17.62 38.02
N ILE A 511 -12.76 -16.98 37.33
CA ILE A 511 -12.62 -15.61 36.85
C ILE A 511 -13.46 -14.72 37.75
N HIS A 512 -12.84 -13.70 38.34
CA HIS A 512 -13.51 -12.79 39.26
C HIS A 512 -13.31 -11.36 38.78
N LEU A 513 -14.40 -10.61 38.72
CA LEU A 513 -14.40 -9.19 38.41
C LEU A 513 -14.93 -8.42 39.60
N TYR A 514 -14.14 -7.50 40.14
CA TYR A 514 -14.50 -6.64 41.23
C TYR A 514 -14.58 -5.18 40.77
N ALA A 515 -15.60 -4.49 41.24
CA ALA A 515 -15.76 -3.05 41.07
C ALA A 515 -15.56 -2.38 42.46
N LYS A 516 -14.81 -1.29 42.49
CA LYS A 516 -14.54 -0.53 43.69
C LYS A 516 -15.61 0.55 43.88
N HIS A 517 -16.27 0.53 45.02
CA HIS A 517 -17.18 1.57 45.46
C HIS A 517 -16.67 2.16 46.75
N ASP A 518 -16.33 3.44 46.76
CA ASP A 518 -15.59 4.10 47.83
C ASP A 518 -14.29 3.37 48.18
N THR A 519 -14.23 2.70 49.35
CA THR A 519 -13.07 1.95 49.80
C THR A 519 -13.22 0.43 49.72
N LEU A 520 -14.40 -0.05 49.31
CA LEU A 520 -14.75 -1.48 49.31
C LEU A 520 -14.84 -2.04 47.88
N TRP A 521 -14.49 -3.31 47.74
CA TRP A 521 -14.59 -4.05 46.49
C TRP A 521 -15.83 -4.95 46.50
N TYR A 522 -16.61 -4.92 45.43
CA TYR A 522 -17.83 -5.70 45.25
C TYR A 522 -17.72 -6.55 43.97
N ASN A 523 -18.28 -7.75 44.01
CA ASN A 523 -18.39 -8.59 42.81
C ASN A 523 -19.20 -7.86 41.73
N SER A 524 -18.63 -7.78 40.53
CA SER A 524 -19.28 -7.25 39.32
C SER A 524 -19.65 -8.39 38.38
N ARG A 525 -20.78 -8.26 37.73
CA ARG A 525 -21.22 -9.26 36.74
C ARG A 525 -20.41 -9.11 35.45
N PHE A 526 -20.12 -10.21 34.79
CA PHE A 526 -19.48 -10.26 33.51
C PHE A 526 -19.97 -11.45 32.70
N PHE A 527 -19.76 -11.37 31.37
CA PHE A 527 -19.92 -12.50 30.43
C PHE A 527 -18.56 -12.76 29.83
N PHE A 528 -18.20 -14.05 29.73
CA PHE A 528 -17.00 -14.50 29.07
C PHE A 528 -17.43 -15.34 27.88
N ARG A 529 -17.07 -14.91 26.68
CA ARG A 529 -17.46 -15.57 25.42
C ARG A 529 -16.34 -15.57 24.40
N PRO A 530 -16.41 -16.43 23.37
CA PRO A 530 -15.53 -16.34 22.22
C PRO A 530 -15.61 -14.96 21.59
N LEU A 531 -14.47 -14.46 21.12
CA LEU A 531 -14.42 -13.21 20.39
C LEU A 531 -15.02 -13.39 19.00
N GLU A 532 -16.05 -12.65 18.68
CA GLU A 532 -16.58 -12.63 17.32
C GLU A 532 -15.55 -11.98 16.37
N ASN A 533 -15.30 -12.66 15.26
CA ASN A 533 -14.39 -12.12 14.27
C ASN A 533 -15.00 -10.87 13.62
N GLU A 534 -14.37 -9.72 13.84
CA GLU A 534 -14.86 -8.42 13.32
C GLU A 534 -15.05 -8.44 11.79
N LYS A 535 -14.29 -9.28 11.08
CA LYS A 535 -14.41 -9.45 9.62
C LYS A 535 -15.64 -10.24 9.18
N LEU A 536 -16.30 -10.94 10.08
CA LEU A 536 -17.52 -11.71 9.82
C LEU A 536 -18.77 -11.01 10.36
N LYS A 537 -18.58 -9.90 11.08
CA LYS A 537 -19.68 -9.15 11.66
C LYS A 537 -20.58 -8.58 10.57
N GLY A 538 -21.88 -8.82 10.67
CA GLY A 538 -22.88 -8.41 9.68
C GLY A 538 -23.12 -9.43 8.55
N ASP A 539 -22.17 -10.31 8.26
CA ASP A 539 -22.31 -11.35 7.23
C ASP A 539 -22.67 -12.69 7.86
N SER A 540 -23.96 -13.00 7.89
CA SER A 540 -24.48 -14.23 8.49
C SER A 540 -24.06 -15.49 7.70
N ALA A 541 -23.94 -15.38 6.37
CA ALA A 541 -23.54 -16.48 5.51
C ALA A 541 -22.06 -16.83 5.68
N ALA A 542 -21.18 -15.82 5.67
CA ALA A 542 -19.75 -16.01 5.94
C ALA A 542 -19.52 -16.55 7.36
N THR A 543 -20.26 -16.04 8.35
CA THR A 543 -20.21 -16.54 9.74
C THR A 543 -20.59 -18.00 9.83
N ALA A 544 -21.66 -18.44 9.17
CA ALA A 544 -22.08 -19.83 9.14
C ALA A 544 -21.04 -20.73 8.46
N CYS A 545 -20.46 -20.30 7.35
CA CYS A 545 -19.38 -21.01 6.66
C CYS A 545 -18.12 -21.17 7.53
N TYR A 546 -17.72 -20.10 8.23
CA TYR A 546 -16.59 -20.11 9.16
C TYR A 546 -16.76 -21.17 10.26
N TRP A 547 -17.92 -21.17 10.96
CA TRP A 547 -18.18 -22.09 12.04
C TRP A 547 -18.40 -23.53 11.57
N ALA A 548 -18.91 -23.73 10.37
CA ALA A 548 -18.98 -25.07 9.75
C ALA A 548 -17.59 -25.64 9.43
N ALA A 549 -16.64 -24.77 9.13
CA ALA A 549 -15.26 -25.13 8.82
C ALA A 549 -14.37 -25.29 10.07
N ALA A 550 -14.66 -24.60 11.17
CA ALA A 550 -13.88 -24.66 12.40
C ALA A 550 -14.16 -25.93 13.20
N THR A 551 -13.16 -26.45 13.91
CA THR A 551 -13.37 -27.50 14.91
C THR A 551 -14.10 -26.96 16.14
N ALA A 552 -13.91 -25.65 16.43
CA ALA A 552 -14.58 -24.96 17.52
C ALA A 552 -16.09 -24.80 17.24
N ASP A 553 -16.89 -24.89 18.29
CA ASP A 553 -18.32 -24.59 18.25
C ASP A 553 -18.52 -23.13 18.69
N ARG A 554 -19.40 -22.39 18.04
CA ARG A 554 -19.70 -20.99 18.35
C ARG A 554 -20.13 -20.78 19.80
N ASP A 555 -20.91 -21.71 20.33
CA ASP A 555 -21.53 -21.62 21.65
C ASP A 555 -20.68 -22.26 22.76
N ARG A 556 -19.52 -22.83 22.42
CA ARG A 556 -18.62 -23.46 23.36
C ARG A 556 -17.33 -22.66 23.52
N LEU A 557 -16.75 -22.73 24.70
CA LEU A 557 -15.49 -22.07 25.02
C LEU A 557 -14.26 -22.92 24.63
N GLU A 558 -14.45 -24.23 24.45
CA GLU A 558 -13.35 -25.13 24.11
C GLU A 558 -12.93 -25.00 22.64
N MET A 559 -11.71 -25.37 22.33
CA MET A 559 -11.07 -25.39 21.01
C MET A 559 -10.93 -24.01 20.38
N GLN A 560 -11.07 -22.94 21.15
CA GLN A 560 -10.92 -21.57 20.69
C GLN A 560 -9.69 -20.91 21.33
N ARG A 561 -9.24 -19.78 20.75
CA ARG A 561 -8.06 -19.03 21.23
C ARG A 561 -8.34 -17.59 21.59
N GLU A 562 -9.41 -17.02 21.06
CA GLU A 562 -9.73 -15.61 21.22
C GLU A 562 -11.04 -15.43 21.95
N PHE A 563 -11.02 -14.66 23.03
CA PHE A 563 -12.17 -14.44 23.89
C PHE A 563 -12.29 -12.97 24.26
N GLU A 564 -13.50 -12.59 24.64
CA GLU A 564 -13.75 -11.29 25.26
C GLU A 564 -14.49 -11.44 26.59
N LEU A 565 -14.14 -10.58 27.53
CA LEU A 565 -14.85 -10.40 28.79
C LEU A 565 -15.63 -9.09 28.69
N ILE A 566 -16.95 -9.22 28.80
CA ILE A 566 -17.91 -8.13 28.73
C ILE A 566 -18.40 -7.87 30.15
N GLY A 567 -18.15 -6.68 30.66
CA GLY A 567 -18.62 -6.26 31.97
C GLY A 567 -19.61 -5.10 31.89
N GLU A 568 -20.30 -4.81 32.98
CA GLU A 568 -21.04 -3.56 33.12
C GLU A 568 -20.06 -2.44 33.46
N TRP A 569 -19.49 -1.85 32.47
CA TRP A 569 -18.48 -0.80 32.62
C TRP A 569 -19.14 0.52 33.03
N ARG A 570 -19.09 0.84 34.33
CA ARG A 570 -19.61 2.10 34.88
C ARG A 570 -18.51 3.16 34.85
N PRO A 571 -18.81 4.36 34.36
CA PRO A 571 -17.85 5.46 34.34
C PRO A 571 -17.37 5.81 35.76
N ASP A 572 -16.12 6.24 35.83
CA ASP A 572 -15.41 6.68 37.07
C ASP A 572 -15.21 5.58 38.12
N ILE A 573 -15.32 4.32 37.73
CA ILE A 573 -15.13 3.17 38.62
C ILE A 573 -13.79 2.49 38.34
N GLU A 574 -13.10 2.09 39.43
CA GLU A 574 -11.94 1.21 39.37
C GLU A 574 -12.38 -0.25 39.42
N TYR A 575 -11.78 -1.09 38.56
CA TYR A 575 -12.05 -2.52 38.50
C TYR A 575 -10.78 -3.32 38.79
N SER A 576 -10.94 -4.53 39.32
CA SER A 576 -9.91 -5.54 39.48
C SER A 576 -10.39 -6.82 38.84
N LEU A 577 -9.69 -7.27 37.79
CA LEU A 577 -9.87 -8.59 37.21
C LEU A 577 -8.86 -9.53 37.86
N GLU A 578 -9.38 -10.59 38.51
CA GLU A 578 -8.59 -11.62 39.16
C GLU A 578 -8.92 -12.97 38.54
N ILE A 579 -7.92 -13.72 38.18
CA ILE A 579 -8.05 -15.03 37.57
C ILE A 579 -7.23 -16.01 38.39
N ASP A 580 -7.85 -17.03 38.94
CA ASP A 580 -7.17 -18.05 39.70
C ASP A 580 -6.34 -18.96 38.82
N SER A 581 -5.36 -19.62 39.40
CA SER A 581 -4.55 -20.59 38.68
C SER A 581 -5.40 -21.70 38.08
N ALA A 582 -4.98 -22.21 36.91
CA ALA A 582 -5.69 -23.26 36.18
C ALA A 582 -7.15 -22.93 35.80
N ALA A 583 -7.48 -21.65 35.62
CA ALA A 583 -8.74 -21.21 35.03
C ALA A 583 -8.83 -21.62 33.56
N PHE A 584 -7.70 -21.61 32.87
CA PHE A 584 -7.55 -22.00 31.46
C PHE A 584 -6.55 -23.14 31.34
N ALA A 585 -6.85 -24.11 30.50
CA ALA A 585 -5.91 -25.15 30.13
C ALA A 585 -5.92 -25.32 28.61
N ASP A 586 -4.75 -25.38 27.98
CA ASP A 586 -4.61 -25.59 26.55
C ASP A 586 -4.74 -27.06 26.17
N ILE A 587 -4.77 -27.36 24.85
CA ILE A 587 -4.89 -28.74 24.34
C ILE A 587 -3.69 -29.63 24.70
N TYR A 588 -2.59 -29.10 25.25
CA TYR A 588 -1.41 -29.82 25.74
C TYR A 588 -1.36 -29.92 27.26
N GLY A 589 -2.36 -29.41 27.97
CA GLY A 589 -2.45 -29.45 29.42
C GLY A 589 -1.59 -28.43 30.15
N LEU A 590 -1.13 -27.37 29.46
CA LEU A 590 -0.53 -26.23 30.13
C LEU A 590 -1.64 -25.38 30.75
N GLU A 591 -1.42 -24.93 31.98
CA GLU A 591 -2.42 -24.20 32.76
C GLU A 591 -2.03 -22.73 32.93
N SER A 592 -3.04 -21.87 33.14
CA SER A 592 -2.85 -20.46 33.39
C SER A 592 -2.34 -20.19 34.79
N PRO A 593 -1.44 -19.20 35.00
CA PRO A 593 -1.07 -18.72 36.31
C PRO A 593 -2.22 -17.89 36.95
N THR A 594 -2.04 -17.52 38.21
CA THR A 594 -2.88 -16.52 38.85
C THR A 594 -2.58 -15.13 38.28
N ILE A 595 -3.62 -14.41 37.88
CA ILE A 595 -3.49 -13.09 37.27
C ILE A 595 -4.35 -12.09 38.08
N LYS A 596 -3.77 -10.93 38.33
CA LYS A 596 -4.48 -9.80 38.94
C LYS A 596 -4.20 -8.55 38.11
N LYS A 597 -5.25 -7.94 37.54
CA LYS A 597 -5.16 -6.77 36.68
C LYS A 597 -6.15 -5.70 37.14
N GLY A 598 -5.63 -4.58 37.64
CA GLY A 598 -6.41 -3.38 37.91
C GLY A 598 -6.53 -2.49 36.67
N PHE A 599 -7.68 -1.87 36.47
CA PHE A 599 -7.95 -0.88 35.45
C PHE A 599 -9.07 0.06 35.91
N LYS A 600 -9.21 1.20 35.23
CA LYS A 600 -10.26 2.19 35.52
C LYS A 600 -11.08 2.45 34.26
N VAL A 601 -12.37 2.67 34.41
CA VAL A 601 -13.21 3.24 33.35
C VAL A 601 -13.27 4.75 33.60
N PRO A 602 -12.76 5.57 32.67
CA PRO A 602 -12.74 7.02 32.83
C PRO A 602 -14.14 7.61 32.97
N SER A 603 -14.22 8.78 33.57
CA SER A 603 -15.47 9.54 33.64
C SER A 603 -15.99 9.87 32.24
N LEU A 604 -17.31 9.96 32.08
CA LEU A 604 -17.93 10.44 30.81
C LEU A 604 -17.42 11.82 30.41
N ASP A 605 -17.01 12.60 31.38
CA ASP A 605 -16.40 13.90 31.18
C ASP A 605 -15.10 13.90 30.39
N ALA A 606 -14.48 12.74 30.22
CA ALA A 606 -13.26 12.56 29.38
C ALA A 606 -13.56 12.41 27.90
N TYR A 607 -14.84 12.32 27.53
CA TYR A 607 -15.25 12.03 26.16
C TYR A 607 -16.15 13.12 25.59
N GLY A 608 -16.19 13.17 24.26
CA GLY A 608 -17.18 13.92 23.51
C GLY A 608 -18.08 12.98 22.70
N THR A 609 -19.13 13.54 22.09
CA THR A 609 -20.03 12.86 21.18
C THR A 609 -20.04 13.56 19.82
N LEU A 610 -20.27 12.78 18.75
CA LEU A 610 -20.38 13.33 17.40
C LEU A 610 -21.61 12.73 16.71
N LEU A 611 -22.47 13.61 16.23
CA LEU A 611 -23.66 13.30 15.45
C LEU A 611 -23.52 13.84 14.03
N PHE A 612 -23.68 13.00 13.05
CA PHE A 612 -23.89 13.42 11.66
C PHE A 612 -25.35 13.35 11.31
N ASN A 613 -25.91 14.45 10.78
CA ASN A 613 -27.21 14.48 10.12
C ASN A 613 -26.95 14.38 8.61
N ILE A 614 -27.27 13.25 8.03
CA ILE A 614 -26.98 12.90 6.63
C ILE A 614 -28.26 13.09 5.83
N SER A 615 -28.18 13.83 4.73
CA SER A 615 -29.30 14.10 3.82
C SER A 615 -28.99 13.61 2.40
N GLY A 616 -30.05 13.22 1.67
CA GLY A 616 -29.93 12.76 0.28
C GLY A 616 -29.48 11.30 0.12
N MET A 617 -29.61 10.51 1.20
CA MET A 617 -29.32 9.06 1.21
C MET A 617 -30.54 8.24 1.64
N ASP A 618 -31.73 8.82 1.54
CA ASP A 618 -32.96 8.26 2.10
C ASP A 618 -33.25 6.84 1.58
N GLY A 619 -33.40 5.90 2.52
CA GLY A 619 -33.70 4.50 2.22
C GLY A 619 -32.52 3.69 1.64
N THR A 620 -31.33 4.29 1.49
CA THR A 620 -30.14 3.59 1.04
C THR A 620 -29.37 3.07 2.24
N PRO A 621 -29.14 1.74 2.39
CA PRO A 621 -28.30 1.23 3.46
C PRO A 621 -26.90 1.82 3.36
N CYS A 622 -26.42 2.42 4.44
CA CYS A 622 -25.09 3.00 4.50
C CYS A 622 -24.60 3.10 5.94
N PHE A 623 -23.29 3.21 6.08
CA PHE A 623 -22.66 3.44 7.37
C PHE A 623 -21.56 4.50 7.25
N VAL A 624 -21.26 5.13 8.38
CA VAL A 624 -20.18 6.11 8.48
C VAL A 624 -19.02 5.49 9.24
N GLU A 625 -17.83 5.64 8.71
CA GLU A 625 -16.58 5.37 9.40
C GLU A 625 -15.94 6.68 9.86
N LEU A 626 -15.57 6.71 11.14
CA LEU A 626 -14.76 7.76 11.71
C LEU A 626 -13.30 7.39 11.56
N LEU A 627 -12.50 8.29 10.97
CA LEU A 627 -11.13 8.04 10.55
C LEU A 627 -10.14 8.87 11.36
N ASN A 628 -8.92 8.35 11.51
CA ASN A 628 -7.80 9.12 12.04
C ASN A 628 -7.06 9.91 10.92
N SER A 629 -6.02 10.66 11.30
CA SER A 629 -5.17 11.44 10.37
C SER A 629 -4.43 10.60 9.31
N ASN A 630 -4.40 9.27 9.45
CA ASN A 630 -3.80 8.34 8.49
C ASN A 630 -4.85 7.67 7.59
N ASP A 631 -6.08 8.19 7.55
CA ASP A 631 -7.19 7.62 6.77
C ASP A 631 -7.52 6.16 7.15
N LYS A 632 -7.38 5.84 8.45
CA LYS A 632 -7.72 4.51 8.97
C LYS A 632 -8.97 4.60 9.85
N PRO A 633 -9.92 3.67 9.70
CA PRO A 633 -11.13 3.63 10.51
C PRO A 633 -10.80 3.37 11.98
N ILE A 634 -11.45 4.12 12.87
CA ILE A 634 -11.37 4.01 14.32
C ILE A 634 -12.68 3.45 14.87
N LYS A 635 -13.81 3.99 14.40
CA LYS A 635 -15.16 3.58 14.77
C LYS A 635 -16.05 3.57 13.55
N GLN A 636 -17.10 2.77 13.60
CA GLN A 636 -18.12 2.65 12.55
C GLN A 636 -19.50 2.78 13.20
N ALA A 637 -20.40 3.48 12.54
CA ALA A 637 -21.80 3.61 12.96
C ALA A 637 -22.72 3.48 11.74
N PRO A 638 -23.80 2.69 11.82
CA PRO A 638 -24.80 2.64 10.77
C PRO A 638 -25.57 3.98 10.70
N VAL A 639 -26.03 4.34 9.53
CA VAL A 639 -26.94 5.45 9.34
C VAL A 639 -28.36 4.95 9.65
N THR A 640 -29.01 5.57 10.60
CA THR A 640 -30.38 5.21 11.00
C THR A 640 -31.40 5.64 9.95
N SER A 641 -32.63 5.15 10.03
CA SER A 641 -33.76 5.56 9.18
C SER A 641 -34.02 7.08 9.19
N ASP A 642 -33.62 7.74 10.27
CA ASP A 642 -33.75 9.20 10.44
C ASP A 642 -32.60 9.97 9.80
N GLY A 643 -31.70 9.29 9.09
CA GLY A 643 -30.54 9.89 8.45
C GLY A 643 -29.44 10.29 9.44
N THR A 644 -29.36 9.66 10.62
CA THR A 644 -28.35 10.02 11.62
C THR A 644 -27.32 8.93 11.83
N ALA A 645 -26.04 9.33 12.01
CA ALA A 645 -24.98 8.45 12.47
C ALA A 645 -24.35 9.03 13.75
N GLN A 646 -24.27 8.22 14.82
CA GLN A 646 -23.87 8.67 16.15
C GLN A 646 -22.60 7.95 16.61
N PHE A 647 -21.67 8.73 17.16
CA PHE A 647 -20.43 8.25 17.74
C PHE A 647 -20.30 8.73 19.18
N PHE A 648 -20.22 7.77 20.10
CA PHE A 648 -20.07 8.03 21.53
C PHE A 648 -18.65 7.72 21.98
N TYR A 649 -18.27 8.25 23.13
CA TYR A 649 -16.99 8.00 23.81
C TYR A 649 -15.79 8.34 22.93
N LEU A 650 -15.83 9.52 22.28
CA LEU A 650 -14.73 10.02 21.51
C LEU A 650 -13.74 10.74 22.41
N LYS A 651 -12.47 10.34 22.34
CA LYS A 651 -11.36 11.03 23.01
C LYS A 651 -11.07 12.35 22.31
N GLU A 652 -10.43 13.27 23.02
CA GLU A 652 -9.97 14.53 22.42
C GLU A 652 -9.03 14.25 21.25
N GLY A 653 -9.31 14.88 20.11
CA GLY A 653 -8.52 14.69 18.89
C GLY A 653 -9.20 15.22 17.64
N GLU A 654 -8.48 15.06 16.52
CA GLU A 654 -8.96 15.39 15.18
C GLU A 654 -9.44 14.10 14.47
N TYR A 655 -10.64 14.18 13.94
CA TYR A 655 -11.30 13.07 13.24
C TYR A 655 -11.71 13.48 11.85
N TYR A 656 -11.78 12.50 10.97
CA TYR A 656 -12.33 12.60 9.62
C TYR A 656 -13.44 11.57 9.47
N ALA A 657 -14.30 11.73 8.47
CA ALA A 657 -15.39 10.80 8.27
C ALA A 657 -15.52 10.43 6.79
N ARG A 658 -15.85 9.16 6.54
CA ARG A 658 -16.32 8.69 5.25
C ARG A 658 -17.62 7.90 5.39
N LEU A 659 -18.51 8.05 4.43
CA LEU A 659 -19.75 7.30 4.31
C LEU A 659 -19.58 6.26 3.22
N ILE A 660 -20.01 5.06 3.49
CA ILE A 660 -20.00 3.94 2.55
C ILE A 660 -21.43 3.49 2.32
N VAL A 661 -21.81 3.39 1.06
CA VAL A 661 -23.10 2.78 0.66
C VAL A 661 -22.92 1.27 0.72
N ASP A 662 -23.70 0.61 1.56
CA ASP A 662 -23.61 -0.83 1.83
C ASP A 662 -24.84 -1.53 1.23
N ARG A 663 -24.77 -1.91 -0.04
CA ARG A 663 -25.92 -2.44 -0.80
C ARG A 663 -26.43 -3.78 -0.26
N ASN A 664 -25.56 -4.59 0.28
CA ASN A 664 -25.89 -5.92 0.80
C ASN A 664 -25.97 -5.97 2.34
N ASN A 665 -25.77 -4.81 2.99
CA ASN A 665 -25.83 -4.63 4.44
C ASN A 665 -24.90 -5.58 5.22
N ASN A 666 -23.67 -5.76 4.69
CA ASN A 666 -22.64 -6.59 5.31
C ASN A 666 -21.66 -5.81 6.20
N GLY A 667 -21.81 -4.49 6.31
CA GLY A 667 -20.99 -3.60 7.14
C GLY A 667 -19.58 -3.39 6.61
N ARG A 668 -19.34 -3.64 5.32
CA ARG A 668 -18.05 -3.50 4.63
C ARG A 668 -18.25 -2.87 3.27
N TRP A 669 -17.19 -2.32 2.72
CA TRP A 669 -17.15 -1.88 1.34
C TRP A 669 -16.88 -3.07 0.41
N ASP A 670 -17.67 -3.20 -0.66
CA ASP A 670 -17.53 -4.24 -1.67
C ASP A 670 -17.10 -3.66 -3.02
N THR A 671 -16.22 -4.41 -3.69
CA THR A 671 -15.68 -4.05 -5.01
C THR A 671 -16.69 -4.29 -6.13
N GLY A 672 -16.36 -3.81 -7.34
CA GLY A 672 -17.14 -4.08 -8.54
C GLY A 672 -16.77 -5.39 -9.24
N LEU A 673 -17.58 -5.77 -10.23
CA LEU A 673 -17.36 -6.90 -11.13
C LEU A 673 -17.73 -6.47 -12.56
N TYR A 674 -16.72 -6.45 -13.44
CA TYR A 674 -16.90 -5.95 -14.81
C TYR A 674 -17.85 -6.79 -15.64
N GLU A 675 -17.70 -8.11 -15.56
CA GLU A 675 -18.51 -9.07 -16.33
C GLU A 675 -20.02 -8.94 -16.05
N GLU A 676 -20.39 -8.54 -14.85
CA GLU A 676 -21.78 -8.29 -14.44
C GLU A 676 -22.19 -6.81 -14.60
N GLY A 677 -21.28 -5.95 -15.05
CA GLY A 677 -21.53 -4.50 -15.09
C GLY A 677 -21.70 -3.87 -13.72
N LEU A 678 -21.27 -4.56 -12.65
CA LEU A 678 -21.44 -4.11 -11.27
C LEU A 678 -20.35 -3.11 -10.90
N GLN A 679 -20.77 -1.88 -10.58
CA GLN A 679 -19.89 -0.84 -10.04
C GLN A 679 -19.53 -1.13 -8.58
N PRO A 680 -18.35 -0.72 -8.10
CA PRO A 680 -18.01 -0.77 -6.68
C PRO A 680 -18.98 0.08 -5.86
N GLU A 681 -19.11 -0.23 -4.58
CA GLU A 681 -19.92 0.55 -3.66
C GLU A 681 -19.45 2.00 -3.56
N GLU A 682 -20.40 2.93 -3.42
CA GLU A 682 -20.11 4.35 -3.38
C GLU A 682 -19.52 4.75 -2.04
N VAL A 683 -18.47 5.56 -2.12
CA VAL A 683 -17.80 6.15 -0.96
C VAL A 683 -17.85 7.66 -1.06
N PHE A 684 -18.16 8.31 0.04
CA PHE A 684 -18.20 9.77 0.16
C PHE A 684 -17.37 10.20 1.36
N TYR A 685 -16.72 11.36 1.26
CA TYR A 685 -15.98 11.94 2.38
C TYR A 685 -16.62 13.21 2.89
N PHE A 686 -16.64 13.35 4.22
CA PHE A 686 -16.91 14.65 4.83
C PHE A 686 -15.66 15.53 4.66
N ASN A 687 -15.81 16.64 3.98
CA ASN A 687 -14.68 17.45 3.49
C ASN A 687 -13.94 18.25 4.56
N GLU A 688 -14.44 18.25 5.80
CA GLU A 688 -13.85 18.99 6.91
C GLU A 688 -13.35 18.05 8.00
N LYS A 689 -12.30 18.46 8.71
CA LYS A 689 -11.92 17.80 9.93
C LYS A 689 -12.90 18.14 11.05
N VAL A 690 -13.14 17.20 11.93
CA VAL A 690 -13.94 17.38 13.14
C VAL A 690 -13.01 17.36 14.35
N GLU A 691 -12.88 18.50 15.03
CA GLU A 691 -12.18 18.57 16.31
C GLU A 691 -13.16 18.16 17.41
N CYS A 692 -12.82 17.13 18.15
CA CYS A 692 -13.56 16.69 19.32
C CYS A 692 -12.77 17.06 20.59
N LYS A 693 -13.44 17.65 21.56
CA LYS A 693 -12.92 17.89 22.90
C LYS A 693 -13.80 17.19 23.92
N ALA A 694 -13.22 16.95 25.06
CA ALA A 694 -13.94 16.39 26.19
C ALA A 694 -15.18 17.23 26.54
N LYS A 695 -16.30 16.57 26.86
CA LYS A 695 -17.61 17.19 27.16
C LYS A 695 -18.29 17.91 25.98
N TRP A 696 -17.82 17.75 24.75
CA TRP A 696 -18.45 18.39 23.60
C TRP A 696 -19.43 17.44 22.94
N ASP A 697 -20.64 17.95 22.68
CA ASP A 697 -21.64 17.33 21.82
C ASP A 697 -21.62 18.06 20.49
N ILE A 698 -21.11 17.39 19.45
CA ILE A 698 -20.85 17.99 18.15
C ILE A 698 -21.90 17.47 17.17
N THR A 699 -22.59 18.36 16.50
CA THR A 699 -23.49 18.02 15.39
C THR A 699 -22.93 18.56 14.08
N ARG A 700 -22.94 17.75 13.03
CA ARG A 700 -22.56 18.12 11.67
C ARG A 700 -23.64 17.71 10.68
N ASN A 701 -23.97 18.62 9.78
CA ASN A 701 -24.86 18.32 8.66
C ASN A 701 -24.04 17.93 7.46
N TRP A 702 -24.43 16.87 6.79
CA TRP A 702 -23.69 16.30 5.67
C TRP A 702 -24.62 15.89 4.55
N SER A 703 -24.40 16.44 3.35
CA SER A 703 -25.06 16.06 2.10
C SER A 703 -24.02 15.45 1.17
N PRO A 704 -23.82 14.12 1.17
CA PRO A 704 -22.73 13.45 0.48
C PRO A 704 -22.69 13.70 -1.02
N ARG A 705 -23.83 13.82 -1.68
CA ARG A 705 -23.96 14.00 -3.14
C ARG A 705 -23.90 15.46 -3.61
N GLN A 706 -23.80 16.41 -2.69
CA GLN A 706 -23.84 17.83 -3.06
C GLN A 706 -22.51 18.30 -3.69
N ARG A 707 -21.37 17.70 -3.30
CA ARG A 707 -20.04 18.02 -3.82
C ARG A 707 -19.57 16.97 -4.81
N PRO A 708 -18.84 17.37 -5.86
CA PRO A 708 -18.15 16.43 -6.73
C PRO A 708 -17.18 15.54 -5.94
N LEU A 709 -17.05 14.26 -6.32
CA LEU A 709 -16.25 13.26 -5.60
C LEU A 709 -14.77 13.63 -5.49
N ASP A 710 -14.21 14.25 -6.53
CA ASP A 710 -12.82 14.69 -6.59
C ASP A 710 -12.48 15.87 -5.64
N HIS A 711 -13.50 16.48 -5.04
CA HIS A 711 -13.37 17.59 -4.08
C HIS A 711 -13.87 17.24 -2.68
N GLN A 712 -14.13 15.96 -2.38
CA GLN A 712 -14.67 15.56 -1.08
C GLN A 712 -13.58 15.18 -0.08
N LYS A 713 -12.57 14.42 -0.51
CA LYS A 713 -11.52 13.95 0.39
C LYS A 713 -10.63 15.10 0.85
N PRO A 714 -10.47 15.32 2.18
CA PRO A 714 -9.60 16.36 2.70
C PRO A 714 -8.13 16.14 2.32
N ASP A 715 -7.44 17.19 1.88
CA ASP A 715 -6.02 17.16 1.54
C ASP A 715 -5.14 16.66 2.69
N ALA A 716 -5.55 16.88 3.95
CA ALA A 716 -4.79 16.49 5.13
C ALA A 716 -4.59 14.97 5.20
N ILE A 717 -5.61 14.18 4.83
CA ILE A 717 -5.58 12.71 4.85
C ILE A 717 -5.33 12.08 3.48
N THR A 718 -5.25 12.88 2.41
CA THR A 718 -4.89 12.40 1.08
C THR A 718 -3.42 12.01 1.05
N LYS A 719 -3.12 10.77 0.73
CA LYS A 719 -1.76 10.21 0.69
C LYS A 719 -1.03 10.57 -0.60
N GLN A 720 -1.76 10.48 -1.73
CA GLN A 720 -1.25 10.86 -3.04
C GLN A 720 -1.17 12.39 -3.12
N LYS A 721 0.02 12.94 -2.96
CA LYS A 721 0.22 14.40 -3.08
C LYS A 721 0.40 14.80 -4.53
N ALA A 722 -0.15 15.96 -4.87
CA ALA A 722 0.09 16.57 -6.16
C ALA A 722 1.60 16.80 -6.35
N GLU A 723 2.11 16.41 -7.51
CA GLU A 723 3.49 16.74 -7.86
C GLU A 723 3.65 18.25 -7.96
N LYS A 724 4.73 18.75 -7.42
CA LYS A 724 5.08 20.16 -7.60
C LYS A 724 5.36 20.39 -9.08
N GLN A 725 4.63 21.29 -9.69
CA GLN A 725 4.96 21.71 -11.04
C GLN A 725 6.42 22.15 -11.10
N LYS A 726 7.12 21.63 -12.09
CA LYS A 726 8.47 22.09 -12.34
C LYS A 726 8.40 23.58 -12.71
N THR A 727 9.04 24.39 -11.93
CA THR A 727 9.14 25.84 -12.17
C THR A 727 10.58 26.20 -12.47
N ILE A 728 10.76 27.23 -13.24
CA ILE A 728 12.07 27.81 -13.52
C ILE A 728 12.70 28.21 -12.19
N GLN A 729 13.89 27.67 -11.91
CA GLN A 729 14.62 27.98 -10.68
C GLN A 729 15.21 29.37 -10.79
N LYS A 730 14.81 30.29 -9.92
CA LYS A 730 15.36 31.69 -9.86
C LYS A 730 16.79 31.70 -9.29
N ARG A 731 17.71 30.98 -9.95
CA ARG A 731 19.12 30.84 -9.53
C ARG A 731 19.88 32.16 -9.66
N ASN A 732 19.54 32.99 -10.66
CA ASN A 732 20.14 34.27 -10.88
C ASN A 732 19.79 35.23 -9.76
N LEU A 733 18.57 35.24 -9.27
CA LEU A 733 18.16 36.03 -8.12
C LEU A 733 18.95 35.63 -6.85
N GLN A 734 19.06 34.34 -6.60
CA GLN A 734 19.84 33.82 -5.46
C GLN A 734 21.33 34.20 -5.58
N ARG A 735 21.88 34.09 -6.79
CA ARG A 735 23.27 34.49 -7.07
C ARG A 735 23.50 36.00 -6.91
N ALA A 736 22.59 36.82 -7.43
CA ALA A 736 22.63 38.27 -7.27
C ALA A 736 22.59 38.68 -5.79
N GLN A 737 21.71 38.08 -5.01
CA GLN A 737 21.63 38.30 -3.56
C GLN A 737 22.94 37.90 -2.84
N LYS A 738 23.55 36.77 -3.24
CA LYS A 738 24.81 36.29 -2.67
C LYS A 738 25.99 37.16 -3.02
N MET A 739 25.98 37.83 -4.21
CA MET A 739 27.01 38.76 -4.67
C MET A 739 26.76 40.21 -4.30
N GLY A 740 25.58 40.54 -3.79
CA GLY A 740 25.20 41.94 -3.47
C GLY A 740 24.99 42.82 -4.70
N ILE A 741 24.61 42.23 -5.87
CA ILE A 741 24.40 42.94 -7.14
C ILE A 741 22.96 42.73 -7.63
N GLU A 742 22.49 43.57 -8.53
CA GLU A 742 21.18 43.37 -9.17
C GLU A 742 21.24 42.21 -10.16
N PRO A 743 20.18 41.35 -10.21
CA PRO A 743 20.09 40.31 -11.21
C PRO A 743 19.95 40.93 -12.62
N PRO A 744 20.42 40.25 -13.69
CA PRO A 744 20.18 40.71 -15.04
C PRO A 744 18.68 40.78 -15.30
N LYS A 745 18.25 41.83 -15.99
CA LYS A 745 16.85 41.90 -16.45
C LYS A 745 16.60 40.69 -17.40
N ALA A 746 15.53 39.95 -17.17
CA ALA A 746 15.13 38.89 -18.08
C ALA A 746 14.96 39.49 -19.47
N PHE A 747 15.64 38.90 -20.45
CA PHE A 747 15.51 39.25 -21.87
C PHE A 747 14.20 38.76 -22.46
#